data_97ce11a4e50af1051f027f1fae669f13
#
_entry.id   97ce11a4e50af1051f027f1fae669f13
#
_cell.length_a   1.000
_cell.length_b   1.000
_cell.length_c   1.000
_cell.angle_alpha   90.00
_cell.angle_beta   90.00
_cell.angle_gamma   90.00
#
_symmetry.space_group_name_H-M   'P 1'
#
loop_
_entity.id
_entity.type
_entity.pdbx_description
1 polymer ?
#
loop_
_entity_poly.entity_id
_entity_poly.type
_entity_poly.pdbx_seq_one_letter_code
_entity_poly.pdbx_strand_id
1 'polypeptide(L)'
;MASGSTMTAPICLVENHGEQLNVNPEALQILDKISQPVVVVGIVGLYRTGKSYLMNRLAGQNHGFVLGSTVRSETKGIWMWCVPHPSKLNHTLVLLDTEGLGNIERIDLKNDSQIFALTVLLSSTLVYNSMGTINNQALEQLHYVTELSQLIRAKSSSKFSGVDDSTEFVSFFPDFIWALRDFTLEMKINGLFVTEDEYLEDALKLLPGTNPKIQNSNLPRECIKQFFPKRKCFIFDRPTSDRNLLFHLEKVPEDKLDSTFQEQSKKFCTYIFNHTKTKTLKEGIIVTGSRLRTLVVTYVDTINTGAVPCLENVVTTLAQRENSVAVQKAADHYSKQMAQRLTLPTDTLQELLDVHADCEREAIAVFMEHSFKDEKREFQKKLMDTVKERKKDFLLQNEDASFKYSQAQLKQLSEPLMKSISIGTFCVPGGYHLYLEAKEKVESDYNLVPRKGVKANEVLQQFLQNQVAVENSILQGDALLTYQEKALAAEWALKKAAEKEVELLSQKYKEQQQKLEAQERSFKENIAQLRDKLERERENFRMEQEKMLKHKLKIQEELLNEGFLKKSVKLHAEIQLLKKEIAANKEDKCSLGPWIFDVIDVCGTAEQAKEEAAEKEVELLSQKYKEQQQKLEAQERSFKENIAQLRDKLERDRENLQREQEKMLKHKLKVSLPRAWAVPSGQCRGFSGRGGPKLIKIMNPGGIIKTYDSFNASDPSGSC
;
A
#
# COMPACT_ATOMS: atom_id res chain seq x y z
N MET A 1 22.04 -13.89 16.79
CA MET A 1 21.04 -13.77 17.85
C MET A 1 20.40 -12.39 17.68
N ALA A 2 19.19 -12.32 17.14
CA ALA A 2 18.49 -11.06 17.07
C ALA A 2 18.00 -10.74 18.50
N SER A 3 18.60 -9.76 19.15
CA SER A 3 18.15 -9.25 20.44
C SER A 3 16.76 -8.62 20.20
N GLY A 4 15.72 -9.28 20.68
CA GLY A 4 14.40 -8.69 20.71
C GLY A 4 14.48 -7.34 21.41
N SER A 5 13.91 -6.31 20.80
CA SER A 5 13.85 -4.96 21.36
C SER A 5 13.09 -5.01 22.69
N THR A 6 13.81 -5.05 23.79
CA THR A 6 13.21 -5.01 25.14
C THR A 6 12.89 -3.57 25.46
N MET A 7 11.61 -3.28 25.73
CA MET A 7 11.22 -1.95 26.19
C MET A 7 11.64 -1.77 27.65
N THR A 8 12.18 -0.63 27.97
CA THR A 8 12.58 -0.26 29.34
C THR A 8 11.40 0.21 30.19
N ALA A 9 10.34 0.70 29.56
CA ALA A 9 9.14 1.18 30.21
C ALA A 9 7.91 1.01 29.29
N PRO A 10 6.70 0.95 29.83
CA PRO A 10 5.49 0.90 29.04
C PRO A 10 5.25 2.22 28.28
N ILE A 11 4.56 2.11 27.16
CA ILE A 11 4.15 3.25 26.31
C ILE A 11 2.64 3.17 26.06
N CYS A 12 1.98 4.31 25.90
CA CYS A 12 0.59 4.31 25.48
C CYS A 12 0.50 3.80 24.02
N LEU A 13 -0.28 2.74 23.81
CA LEU A 13 -0.53 2.16 22.48
C LEU A 13 -1.73 2.82 21.81
N VAL A 14 -2.80 2.99 22.58
CA VAL A 14 -4.04 3.59 22.09
C VAL A 14 -4.49 4.66 23.09
N GLU A 15 -4.48 5.89 22.64
CA GLU A 15 -4.95 7.03 23.41
C GLU A 15 -6.46 7.16 23.31
N ASN A 16 -7.09 7.48 24.42
CA ASN A 16 -8.51 7.67 24.52
C ASN A 16 -8.83 9.17 24.69
N HIS A 17 -9.34 9.80 23.64
CA HIS A 17 -9.72 11.21 23.63
C HIS A 17 -11.24 11.44 23.70
N GLY A 18 -11.98 10.54 24.31
CA GLY A 18 -13.43 10.60 24.47
C GLY A 18 -14.15 9.90 23.33
N GLU A 19 -14.53 10.58 22.26
CA GLU A 19 -15.30 9.97 21.17
C GLU A 19 -14.48 9.12 20.20
N GLN A 20 -13.14 9.26 20.21
CA GLN A 20 -12.24 8.58 19.27
C GLN A 20 -11.03 7.98 19.97
N LEU A 21 -10.63 6.80 19.50
CA LEU A 21 -9.40 6.13 19.84
C LEU A 21 -8.31 6.50 18.84
N ASN A 22 -7.15 6.95 19.33
CA ASN A 22 -6.00 7.30 18.50
C ASN A 22 -4.83 6.37 18.77
N VAL A 23 -4.24 5.84 17.71
CA VAL A 23 -3.08 4.94 17.86
C VAL A 23 -1.81 5.77 17.93
N ASN A 24 -0.96 5.47 18.93
CA ASN A 24 0.33 6.14 19.10
C ASN A 24 1.36 5.66 18.05
N PRO A 25 1.89 6.56 17.21
CA PRO A 25 2.84 6.19 16.17
C PRO A 25 4.15 5.60 16.70
N GLU A 26 4.64 6.03 17.88
CA GLU A 26 5.87 5.51 18.48
C GLU A 26 5.69 4.05 18.93
N ALA A 27 4.55 3.74 19.55
CA ALA A 27 4.20 2.38 19.94
C ALA A 27 4.12 1.46 18.70
N LEU A 28 3.57 1.98 17.59
CA LEU A 28 3.53 1.24 16.32
C LEU A 28 4.92 0.97 15.74
N GLN A 29 5.86 1.89 15.87
CA GLN A 29 7.25 1.68 15.43
C GLN A 29 7.97 0.62 16.25
N ILE A 30 7.67 0.54 17.55
CA ILE A 30 8.21 -0.52 18.42
C ILE A 30 7.68 -1.88 17.97
N LEU A 31 6.37 -2.00 17.78
CA LEU A 31 5.75 -3.24 17.30
C LEU A 31 6.28 -3.67 15.93
N ASP A 32 6.54 -2.74 15.04
CA ASP A 32 7.04 -3.03 13.67
C ASP A 32 8.45 -3.65 13.68
N LYS A 33 9.25 -3.35 14.69
CA LYS A 33 10.59 -3.92 14.88
C LYS A 33 10.59 -5.34 15.46
N ILE A 34 9.46 -5.78 16.02
CA ILE A 34 9.34 -7.11 16.65
C ILE A 34 8.93 -8.12 15.58
N SER A 35 9.89 -8.89 15.09
CA SER A 35 9.67 -9.98 14.13
C SER A 35 9.27 -11.30 14.80
N GLN A 36 9.44 -11.39 16.12
CA GLN A 36 9.13 -12.58 16.91
C GLN A 36 7.63 -12.79 17.04
N PRO A 37 7.17 -14.06 17.19
CA PRO A 37 5.81 -14.36 17.62
C PRO A 37 5.48 -13.68 18.93
N VAL A 38 4.26 -13.16 19.06
CA VAL A 38 3.83 -12.47 20.27
C VAL A 38 2.82 -13.30 21.08
N VAL A 39 2.98 -13.24 22.38
CA VAL A 39 1.98 -13.67 23.36
C VAL A 39 1.40 -12.41 23.95
N VAL A 40 0.11 -12.16 23.74
CA VAL A 40 -0.54 -10.91 24.16
C VAL A 40 -1.45 -11.17 25.36
N VAL A 41 -1.14 -10.53 26.46
CA VAL A 41 -1.96 -10.58 27.70
C VAL A 41 -2.56 -9.21 27.93
N GLY A 42 -3.89 -9.12 27.82
CA GLY A 42 -4.64 -7.90 28.11
C GLY A 42 -5.34 -7.99 29.45
N ILE A 43 -5.34 -6.90 30.21
CA ILE A 43 -6.08 -6.81 31.44
C ILE A 43 -7.15 -5.72 31.37
N VAL A 44 -8.36 -6.07 31.78
CA VAL A 44 -9.52 -5.18 31.82
C VAL A 44 -10.21 -5.30 33.19
N GLY A 45 -11.01 -4.33 33.53
CA GLY A 45 -11.78 -4.34 34.80
C GLY A 45 -11.96 -2.93 35.33
N LEU A 46 -12.71 -2.82 36.41
CA LEU A 46 -13.01 -1.53 37.04
C LEU A 46 -11.74 -0.75 37.40
N TYR A 47 -11.87 0.56 37.43
CA TYR A 47 -10.79 1.40 37.91
C TYR A 47 -10.41 1.04 39.37
N ARG A 48 -9.12 1.17 39.72
CA ARG A 48 -8.57 0.92 41.06
C ARG A 48 -8.62 -0.50 41.59
N THR A 49 -8.70 -1.46 40.70
CA THR A 49 -8.68 -2.89 41.09
C THR A 49 -7.28 -3.49 41.07
N GLY A 50 -6.22 -2.70 40.82
CA GLY A 50 -4.83 -3.18 40.79
C GLY A 50 -4.40 -3.88 39.49
N LYS A 51 -5.02 -3.54 38.36
CA LYS A 51 -4.64 -4.06 37.03
C LYS A 51 -3.16 -3.82 36.72
N SER A 52 -2.73 -2.56 36.75
CA SER A 52 -1.36 -2.15 36.50
C SER A 52 -0.32 -2.85 37.37
N TYR A 53 -0.68 -3.18 38.63
CA TYR A 53 0.16 -3.96 39.51
C TYR A 53 0.39 -5.38 38.99
N LEU A 54 -0.66 -6.09 38.60
CA LEU A 54 -0.51 -7.43 38.01
C LEU A 54 0.30 -7.42 36.74
N MET A 55 0.14 -6.38 35.90
CA MET A 55 0.91 -6.25 34.67
C MET A 55 2.39 -5.97 34.94
N ASN A 56 2.73 -5.17 35.95
CA ASN A 56 4.11 -4.98 36.39
C ASN A 56 4.71 -6.30 36.87
N ARG A 57 3.98 -7.10 37.63
CA ARG A 57 4.43 -8.44 38.08
C ARG A 57 4.68 -9.39 36.91
N LEU A 58 3.84 -9.36 35.88
CA LEU A 58 4.05 -10.13 34.65
C LEU A 58 5.25 -9.64 33.84
N ALA A 59 5.59 -8.36 33.91
CA ALA A 59 6.81 -7.82 33.33
C ALA A 59 8.08 -8.18 34.12
N GLY A 60 7.92 -8.83 35.29
CA GLY A 60 9.03 -9.13 36.21
C GLY A 60 9.58 -7.90 36.94
N GLN A 61 8.78 -6.85 37.04
CA GLN A 61 9.14 -5.57 37.64
C GLN A 61 8.11 -5.18 38.74
N ASN A 62 8.53 -4.33 39.66
CA ASN A 62 7.60 -3.73 40.62
C ASN A 62 7.05 -2.38 40.13
N HIS A 63 7.64 -1.81 39.11
CA HIS A 63 7.29 -0.50 38.52
C HIS A 63 7.26 -0.61 37.00
N GLY A 64 6.65 0.37 36.35
CA GLY A 64 6.53 0.43 34.90
C GLY A 64 5.17 1.04 34.55
N PHE A 65 4.12 0.23 34.51
CA PHE A 65 2.76 0.78 34.46
C PHE A 65 2.50 1.56 35.75
N VAL A 66 1.98 2.76 35.62
CA VAL A 66 1.79 3.67 36.74
C VAL A 66 0.73 3.14 37.68
N LEU A 67 1.06 3.04 38.97
CA LEU A 67 0.12 2.69 40.03
C LEU A 67 -0.47 3.98 40.59
N GLY A 68 -1.74 4.24 40.30
CA GLY A 68 -2.38 5.44 40.85
C GLY A 68 -2.65 5.31 42.35
N SER A 69 -2.17 6.25 43.14
CA SER A 69 -2.50 6.36 44.59
C SER A 69 -3.59 7.39 44.87
N THR A 70 -3.97 8.23 43.88
CA THR A 70 -4.94 9.31 44.02
C THR A 70 -6.36 8.88 43.59
N VAL A 71 -7.40 9.68 43.80
CA VAL A 71 -8.80 9.36 43.45
C VAL A 71 -8.99 9.33 41.92
N ARG A 72 -8.14 9.99 41.14
CA ARG A 72 -8.23 10.04 39.68
C ARG A 72 -7.60 8.83 39.01
N SER A 73 -8.11 8.44 37.84
CA SER A 73 -7.52 7.36 37.02
C SER A 73 -6.21 7.84 36.41
N GLU A 74 -5.15 7.08 36.61
CA GLU A 74 -3.81 7.39 36.02
C GLU A 74 -3.69 6.78 34.60
N THR A 75 -4.15 5.55 34.42
CA THR A 75 -4.14 4.90 33.10
C THR A 75 -5.29 5.45 32.25
N LYS A 76 -4.96 5.99 31.07
CA LYS A 76 -5.93 6.39 30.03
C LYS A 76 -5.64 5.62 28.76
N GLY A 77 -6.69 5.08 28.13
CA GLY A 77 -6.56 4.26 26.94
C GLY A 77 -5.97 2.87 27.22
N ILE A 78 -5.12 2.40 26.32
CA ILE A 78 -4.43 1.10 26.42
C ILE A 78 -2.92 1.34 26.37
N TRP A 79 -2.24 0.90 27.40
CA TRP A 79 -0.79 0.97 27.52
C TRP A 79 -0.16 -0.38 27.19
N MET A 80 0.99 -0.37 26.56
CA MET A 80 1.69 -1.56 26.10
C MET A 80 3.11 -1.64 26.70
N TRP A 81 3.49 -2.86 27.08
CA TRP A 81 4.87 -3.17 27.43
C TRP A 81 5.30 -4.49 26.80
N CYS A 82 6.32 -4.44 25.95
CA CYS A 82 6.88 -5.60 25.28
C CYS A 82 8.14 -6.06 26.03
N VAL A 83 8.11 -7.28 26.52
CA VAL A 83 9.25 -7.91 27.24
C VAL A 83 9.54 -9.28 26.62
N PRO A 84 10.76 -9.82 26.75
CA PRO A 84 11.02 -11.21 26.37
C PRO A 84 10.13 -12.16 27.15
N HIS A 85 9.59 -13.18 26.46
CA HIS A 85 8.73 -14.15 27.14
C HIS A 85 9.54 -15.02 28.10
N PRO A 86 9.20 -15.11 29.39
CA PRO A 86 10.02 -15.81 30.37
C PRO A 86 10.22 -17.30 30.12
N SER A 87 9.21 -17.99 29.56
CA SER A 87 9.22 -19.44 29.35
C SER A 87 9.30 -19.86 27.88
N LYS A 88 9.01 -18.97 26.92
CA LYS A 88 9.02 -19.31 25.50
C LYS A 88 10.17 -18.60 24.79
N LEU A 89 11.17 -19.37 24.39
CA LEU A 89 12.28 -18.84 23.62
C LEU A 89 11.79 -18.21 22.32
N ASN A 90 12.42 -17.12 21.92
CA ASN A 90 12.11 -16.38 20.68
C ASN A 90 10.67 -15.84 20.59
N HIS A 91 10.00 -15.63 21.71
CA HIS A 91 8.69 -14.99 21.78
C HIS A 91 8.78 -13.68 22.55
N THR A 92 7.96 -12.74 22.19
CA THR A 92 7.77 -11.50 22.93
C THR A 92 6.44 -11.57 23.70
N LEU A 93 6.50 -11.31 25.00
CA LEU A 93 5.31 -11.10 25.82
C LEU A 93 4.89 -9.64 25.71
N VAL A 94 3.70 -9.41 25.19
CA VAL A 94 3.10 -8.09 25.06
C VAL A 94 2.02 -7.94 26.14
N LEU A 95 2.23 -7.04 27.06
CA LEU A 95 1.33 -6.72 28.15
C LEU A 95 0.51 -5.49 27.80
N LEU A 96 -0.82 -5.60 27.87
CA LEU A 96 -1.76 -4.51 27.59
C LEU A 96 -2.51 -4.14 28.86
N ASP A 97 -2.15 -3.02 29.48
CA ASP A 97 -2.87 -2.44 30.62
C ASP A 97 -3.90 -1.43 30.14
N THR A 98 -5.14 -1.58 30.56
CA THR A 98 -6.25 -0.72 30.11
C THR A 98 -6.65 0.29 31.16
N GLU A 99 -7.24 1.38 30.71
CA GLU A 99 -7.97 2.26 31.62
C GLU A 99 -9.07 1.50 32.37
N GLY A 100 -9.40 2.01 33.55
CA GLY A 100 -10.45 1.39 34.37
C GLY A 100 -11.82 1.64 33.78
N LEU A 101 -12.60 0.56 33.64
CA LEU A 101 -14.00 0.62 33.21
C LEU A 101 -14.85 1.29 34.33
N GLY A 102 -15.94 1.93 33.94
CA GLY A 102 -16.89 2.56 34.86
C GLY A 102 -16.31 3.79 35.58
N ASN A 103 -15.40 4.53 34.98
CA ASN A 103 -14.85 5.75 35.57
C ASN A 103 -15.93 6.84 35.67
N ILE A 104 -16.18 7.34 36.87
CA ILE A 104 -17.23 8.33 37.21
C ILE A 104 -16.98 9.69 36.49
N GLU A 105 -15.74 9.99 36.11
CA GLU A 105 -15.38 11.20 35.36
C GLU A 105 -15.85 11.19 33.90
N ARG A 106 -16.31 10.05 33.40
CA ARG A 106 -16.79 9.86 32.03
C ARG A 106 -18.14 9.10 32.05
N ILE A 107 -19.16 9.71 31.47
CA ILE A 107 -20.50 9.15 31.35
C ILE A 107 -20.63 8.24 30.11
N ASP A 108 -19.55 8.01 29.37
CA ASP A 108 -19.60 7.36 28.06
C ASP A 108 -19.33 5.85 28.15
N LEU A 109 -20.42 5.08 28.32
CA LEU A 109 -20.42 3.63 28.29
C LEU A 109 -19.91 3.05 26.96
N LYS A 110 -20.07 3.79 25.86
CA LYS A 110 -19.63 3.36 24.54
C LYS A 110 -18.11 3.23 24.47
N ASN A 111 -17.41 4.11 25.13
CA ASN A 111 -15.97 4.14 25.17
C ASN A 111 -15.37 2.95 25.94
N ASP A 112 -15.97 2.62 27.09
CA ASP A 112 -15.60 1.43 27.87
C ASP A 112 -15.80 0.15 27.06
N SER A 113 -16.92 0.06 26.30
CA SER A 113 -17.19 -1.07 25.39
C SER A 113 -16.14 -1.19 24.28
N GLN A 114 -15.69 -0.05 23.74
CA GLN A 114 -14.66 -0.02 22.69
C GLN A 114 -13.29 -0.48 23.20
N ILE A 115 -12.85 0.00 24.37
CA ILE A 115 -11.60 -0.43 25.02
C ILE A 115 -11.65 -1.91 25.35
N PHE A 116 -12.77 -2.37 25.89
CA PHE A 116 -12.98 -3.79 26.19
C PHE A 116 -12.88 -4.64 24.92
N ALA A 117 -13.64 -4.29 23.89
CA ALA A 117 -13.66 -5.01 22.62
C ALA A 117 -12.27 -5.06 21.96
N LEU A 118 -11.59 -3.93 21.93
CA LEU A 118 -10.24 -3.84 21.35
C LEU A 118 -9.26 -4.74 22.13
N THR A 119 -9.32 -4.73 23.45
CA THR A 119 -8.45 -5.56 24.27
C THR A 119 -8.72 -7.06 24.07
N VAL A 120 -9.99 -7.48 23.96
CA VAL A 120 -10.37 -8.86 23.62
C VAL A 120 -9.76 -9.26 22.27
N LEU A 121 -9.93 -8.44 21.24
CA LEU A 121 -9.48 -8.75 19.89
C LEU A 121 -7.96 -8.83 19.76
N LEU A 122 -7.24 -8.00 20.51
CA LEU A 122 -5.78 -7.97 20.49
C LEU A 122 -5.13 -9.08 21.31
N SER A 123 -5.80 -9.56 22.37
CA SER A 123 -5.21 -10.48 23.33
C SER A 123 -5.23 -11.95 22.88
N SER A 124 -4.30 -12.74 23.36
CA SER A 124 -4.35 -14.20 23.39
C SER A 124 -4.84 -14.74 24.75
N THR A 125 -4.70 -13.93 25.80
CA THR A 125 -5.32 -14.16 27.12
C THR A 125 -5.87 -12.82 27.62
N LEU A 126 -7.13 -12.85 28.03
CA LEU A 126 -7.81 -11.72 28.65
C LEU A 126 -7.93 -11.95 30.15
N VAL A 127 -7.41 -11.03 30.92
CA VAL A 127 -7.58 -11.03 32.40
C VAL A 127 -8.65 -10.02 32.75
N TYR A 128 -9.78 -10.50 33.26
CA TYR A 128 -10.80 -9.65 33.84
C TYR A 128 -10.56 -9.51 35.35
N ASN A 129 -10.20 -8.32 35.78
CA ASN A 129 -9.79 -8.04 37.15
C ASN A 129 -10.91 -7.30 37.91
N SER A 130 -11.46 -7.94 38.92
CA SER A 130 -12.54 -7.39 39.77
C SER A 130 -12.24 -7.52 41.26
N MET A 131 -13.02 -6.87 42.09
CA MET A 131 -12.85 -6.87 43.51
C MET A 131 -13.85 -7.84 44.18
N GLY A 132 -13.45 -8.46 45.28
CA GLY A 132 -14.27 -9.29 46.13
C GLY A 132 -14.73 -10.58 45.45
N THR A 133 -16.04 -10.77 45.32
CA THR A 133 -16.65 -12.02 44.86
C THR A 133 -17.32 -11.91 43.50
N ILE A 134 -17.53 -13.04 42.82
CA ILE A 134 -18.34 -13.09 41.60
C ILE A 134 -19.82 -13.07 42.03
N ASN A 135 -20.40 -11.89 42.08
CA ASN A 135 -21.82 -11.67 42.33
C ASN A 135 -22.55 -11.20 41.05
N ASN A 136 -23.85 -11.02 41.10
CA ASN A 136 -24.62 -10.55 39.95
C ASN A 136 -24.14 -9.19 39.44
N GLN A 137 -23.73 -8.28 40.33
CA GLN A 137 -23.19 -6.99 39.93
C GLN A 137 -21.87 -7.14 39.16
N ALA A 138 -20.96 -8.03 39.57
CA ALA A 138 -19.72 -8.32 38.87
C ALA A 138 -19.99 -8.92 37.46
N LEU A 139 -21.04 -9.72 37.31
CA LEU A 139 -21.48 -10.26 36.03
C LEU A 139 -22.16 -9.19 35.16
N GLU A 140 -22.97 -8.33 35.76
CA GLU A 140 -23.60 -7.20 35.03
C GLU A 140 -22.57 -6.21 34.53
N GLN A 141 -21.46 -6.01 35.24
CA GLN A 141 -20.33 -5.20 34.80
C GLN A 141 -19.63 -5.77 33.55
N LEU A 142 -19.86 -7.04 33.21
CA LEU A 142 -19.41 -7.67 31.98
C LEU A 142 -20.41 -7.53 30.84
N HIS A 143 -21.37 -6.57 30.92
CA HIS A 143 -22.31 -6.29 29.81
C HIS A 143 -21.60 -5.99 28.46
N TYR A 144 -20.38 -5.50 28.52
CA TYR A 144 -19.53 -5.30 27.32
C TYR A 144 -19.34 -6.59 26.51
N VAL A 145 -19.27 -7.76 27.17
CA VAL A 145 -19.22 -9.06 26.48
C VAL A 145 -20.51 -9.31 25.71
N THR A 146 -21.64 -8.94 26.30
CA THR A 146 -22.97 -9.08 25.68
C THR A 146 -23.10 -8.14 24.48
N GLU A 147 -22.68 -6.89 24.60
CA GLU A 147 -22.68 -5.92 23.51
C GLU A 147 -21.78 -6.39 22.35
N LEU A 148 -20.57 -6.83 22.64
CA LEU A 148 -19.65 -7.40 21.66
C LEU A 148 -20.28 -8.62 20.97
N SER A 149 -20.94 -9.48 21.73
CA SER A 149 -21.67 -10.65 21.23
C SER A 149 -22.81 -10.28 20.28
N GLN A 150 -23.61 -9.27 20.63
CA GLN A 150 -24.71 -8.81 19.78
C GLN A 150 -24.19 -8.21 18.45
N LEU A 151 -23.12 -7.45 18.51
CA LEU A 151 -22.46 -6.90 17.31
C LEU A 151 -21.98 -8.01 16.38
N ILE A 152 -21.40 -9.07 16.93
CA ILE A 152 -20.93 -10.24 16.18
C ILE A 152 -22.11 -11.00 15.55
N ARG A 153 -23.17 -11.27 16.32
CA ARG A 153 -24.38 -11.97 15.86
C ARG A 153 -25.12 -11.20 14.76
N ALA A 154 -25.21 -9.89 14.87
CA ALA A 154 -25.86 -9.06 13.86
C ALA A 154 -25.16 -9.15 12.49
N LYS A 155 -23.88 -9.44 12.44
CA LYS A 155 -23.09 -9.57 11.22
C LYS A 155 -23.13 -10.98 10.62
N SER A 156 -23.22 -12.02 11.43
CA SER A 156 -23.33 -13.41 10.96
C SER A 156 -24.70 -13.72 10.34
N SER A 157 -25.76 -13.05 10.80
CA SER A 157 -27.10 -13.23 10.25
C SER A 157 -27.32 -12.63 8.85
N SER A 158 -26.39 -11.82 8.35
CA SER A 158 -26.49 -11.18 7.04
C SER A 158 -25.89 -11.99 5.86
N LYS A 159 -25.26 -13.13 6.12
CA LYS A 159 -24.71 -14.02 5.08
C LYS A 159 -25.46 -15.37 5.11
N PHE A 160 -26.18 -15.63 4.05
CA PHE A 160 -26.80 -16.93 3.74
C PHE A 160 -25.73 -17.98 3.37
N SER A 161 -24.95 -18.45 4.32
CA SER A 161 -24.18 -19.68 4.14
C SER A 161 -24.23 -20.50 5.40
N GLY A 162 -24.83 -21.68 5.30
CA GLY A 162 -25.24 -22.56 6.40
C GLY A 162 -24.10 -23.26 7.17
N VAL A 163 -23.04 -22.56 7.48
CA VAL A 163 -22.01 -22.99 8.44
C VAL A 163 -22.06 -22.01 9.61
N ASP A 164 -22.08 -22.55 10.80
CA ASP A 164 -22.22 -21.83 12.06
C ASP A 164 -21.02 -20.85 12.27
N ASP A 165 -21.13 -19.66 11.66
CA ASP A 165 -20.11 -18.58 11.66
C ASP A 165 -19.74 -18.16 13.11
N SER A 166 -20.65 -18.45 14.08
CA SER A 166 -20.45 -18.15 15.50
C SER A 166 -19.34 -19.01 16.11
N THR A 167 -19.22 -20.27 15.72
CA THR A 167 -18.20 -21.20 16.25
C THR A 167 -16.80 -20.85 15.71
N GLU A 168 -16.72 -20.42 14.45
CA GLU A 168 -15.46 -19.99 13.85
C GLU A 168 -14.92 -18.71 14.53
N PHE A 169 -15.80 -17.76 14.83
CA PHE A 169 -15.40 -16.51 15.49
C PHE A 169 -14.89 -16.74 16.93
N VAL A 170 -15.50 -17.68 17.66
CA VAL A 170 -15.09 -18.05 19.03
C VAL A 170 -13.66 -18.60 19.08
N SER A 171 -13.19 -19.28 18.03
CA SER A 171 -11.85 -19.84 17.98
C SER A 171 -10.72 -18.81 18.12
N PHE A 172 -11.01 -17.53 17.86
CA PHE A 172 -10.05 -16.41 17.90
C PHE A 172 -10.12 -15.58 19.17
N PHE A 173 -11.11 -15.86 20.04
CA PHE A 173 -11.20 -15.19 21.32
C PHE A 173 -10.06 -15.64 22.22
N PRO A 174 -9.60 -14.74 23.12
CA PRO A 174 -8.56 -15.08 24.08
C PRO A 174 -9.05 -16.11 25.09
N ASP A 175 -8.11 -16.84 25.70
CA ASP A 175 -8.39 -17.58 26.93
C ASP A 175 -8.78 -16.55 28.00
N PHE A 176 -9.79 -16.83 28.79
CA PHE A 176 -10.34 -15.92 29.80
C PHE A 176 -9.84 -16.25 31.19
N ILE A 177 -9.37 -15.25 31.90
CA ILE A 177 -8.98 -15.39 33.32
C ILE A 177 -9.74 -14.36 34.11
N TRP A 178 -10.47 -14.86 35.15
CA TRP A 178 -11.07 -13.99 36.14
C TRP A 178 -10.11 -13.84 37.31
N ALA A 179 -9.62 -12.65 37.56
CA ALA A 179 -8.78 -12.30 38.70
C ALA A 179 -9.60 -11.56 39.74
N LEU A 180 -9.84 -12.22 40.89
CA LEU A 180 -10.59 -11.66 42.01
C LEU A 180 -9.61 -11.09 43.03
N ARG A 181 -9.75 -9.81 43.33
CA ARG A 181 -8.90 -9.09 44.29
C ARG A 181 -9.58 -8.92 45.63
N ASP A 182 -8.78 -8.92 46.70
CA ASP A 182 -9.23 -8.75 48.07
C ASP A 182 -10.37 -9.76 48.42
N PHE A 183 -10.16 -11.02 48.06
CA PHE A 183 -11.11 -12.10 48.33
C PHE A 183 -10.99 -12.53 49.79
N THR A 184 -12.11 -12.58 50.50
CA THR A 184 -12.11 -12.79 51.95
C THR A 184 -12.98 -13.97 52.40
N LEU A 185 -13.55 -14.72 51.44
CA LEU A 185 -14.44 -15.83 51.77
C LEU A 185 -13.70 -17.16 51.77
N GLU A 186 -14.19 -18.12 52.58
CA GLU A 186 -13.75 -19.50 52.45
C GLU A 186 -14.22 -20.11 51.13
N MET A 187 -13.32 -20.82 50.44
CA MET A 187 -13.62 -21.51 49.20
C MET A 187 -14.46 -22.76 49.42
N LYS A 188 -15.72 -22.54 49.81
CA LYS A 188 -16.71 -23.60 50.07
C LYS A 188 -18.04 -23.28 49.42
N ILE A 189 -18.62 -24.26 48.74
CA ILE A 189 -19.98 -24.21 48.20
C ILE A 189 -20.76 -25.37 48.87
N ASN A 190 -21.89 -25.07 49.47
CA ASN A 190 -22.70 -26.05 50.21
C ASN A 190 -21.91 -26.88 51.24
N GLY A 191 -20.91 -26.26 51.87
CA GLY A 191 -20.06 -26.91 52.89
C GLY A 191 -18.89 -27.75 52.35
N LEU A 192 -18.77 -27.91 51.04
CA LEU A 192 -17.68 -28.62 50.36
C LEU A 192 -16.62 -27.64 49.87
N PHE A 193 -15.34 -28.00 50.04
CA PHE A 193 -14.24 -27.22 49.46
C PHE A 193 -14.28 -27.30 47.95
N VAL A 194 -14.09 -26.15 47.28
CA VAL A 194 -14.07 -26.01 45.83
C VAL A 194 -12.80 -25.30 45.41
N THR A 195 -12.36 -25.57 44.21
CA THR A 195 -11.27 -24.84 43.55
C THR A 195 -11.76 -23.49 43.05
N GLU A 196 -10.82 -22.61 42.72
CA GLU A 196 -11.13 -21.29 42.14
C GLU A 196 -11.92 -21.42 40.80
N ASP A 197 -11.59 -22.43 40.01
CA ASP A 197 -12.27 -22.70 38.74
C ASP A 197 -13.70 -23.22 38.94
N GLU A 198 -13.90 -24.13 39.92
CA GLU A 198 -15.23 -24.62 40.24
C GLU A 198 -16.11 -23.49 40.78
N TYR A 199 -15.56 -22.57 41.56
CA TYR A 199 -16.26 -21.36 42.00
C TYR A 199 -16.69 -20.49 40.82
N LEU A 200 -15.79 -20.27 39.82
CA LEU A 200 -16.13 -19.53 38.60
C LEU A 200 -17.25 -20.23 37.83
N GLU A 201 -17.14 -21.54 37.61
CA GLU A 201 -18.15 -22.28 36.85
C GLU A 201 -19.51 -22.35 37.61
N ASP A 202 -19.49 -22.37 38.93
CA ASP A 202 -20.71 -22.26 39.73
C ASP A 202 -21.37 -20.89 39.60
N ALA A 203 -20.59 -19.82 39.64
CA ALA A 203 -21.06 -18.44 39.41
C ALA A 203 -21.64 -18.23 38.01
N LEU A 204 -21.13 -18.95 37.01
CA LEU A 204 -21.59 -18.91 35.62
C LEU A 204 -22.75 -19.89 35.34
N LYS A 205 -23.27 -20.64 36.30
CA LYS A 205 -24.48 -21.46 36.12
C LYS A 205 -25.66 -20.59 35.76
N LEU A 206 -26.43 -21.06 34.77
CA LEU A 206 -27.65 -20.36 34.39
C LEU A 206 -28.70 -20.46 35.46
N LEU A 207 -29.32 -19.34 35.76
CA LEU A 207 -30.42 -19.28 36.70
C LEU A 207 -31.68 -19.90 36.07
N PRO A 208 -32.39 -20.78 36.78
CA PRO A 208 -33.60 -21.38 36.24
C PRO A 208 -34.76 -20.36 36.18
N GLY A 209 -35.49 -20.35 35.08
CA GLY A 209 -36.65 -19.50 34.90
C GLY A 209 -36.65 -18.78 33.53
N THR A 210 -37.84 -18.34 33.12
CA THR A 210 -38.08 -17.74 31.80
C THR A 210 -38.48 -16.26 31.87
N ASN A 211 -38.50 -15.67 33.05
CA ASN A 211 -38.85 -14.26 33.16
C ASN A 211 -37.75 -13.34 32.63
N PRO A 212 -38.09 -12.14 32.11
CA PRO A 212 -37.11 -11.23 31.50
C PRO A 212 -35.94 -10.85 32.40
N LYS A 213 -36.13 -10.79 33.74
CA LYS A 213 -35.04 -10.48 34.66
C LYS A 213 -34.03 -11.61 34.74
N ILE A 214 -34.50 -12.86 34.76
CA ILE A 214 -33.63 -14.04 34.76
C ILE A 214 -32.91 -14.16 33.45
N GLN A 215 -33.60 -13.94 32.31
CA GLN A 215 -33.00 -13.95 30.99
C GLN A 215 -31.89 -12.89 30.89
N ASN A 216 -32.15 -11.66 31.32
CA ASN A 216 -31.14 -10.60 31.32
C ASN A 216 -29.95 -10.94 32.22
N SER A 217 -30.18 -11.55 33.38
CA SER A 217 -29.10 -12.01 34.28
C SER A 217 -28.31 -13.20 33.69
N ASN A 218 -28.93 -14.00 32.84
CA ASN A 218 -28.25 -15.13 32.18
C ASN A 218 -27.43 -14.68 30.93
N LEU A 219 -27.80 -13.60 30.27
CA LEU A 219 -27.07 -13.13 29.06
C LEU A 219 -25.56 -13.03 29.26
N PRO A 220 -25.01 -12.36 30.28
CA PRO A 220 -23.57 -12.31 30.49
C PRO A 220 -22.96 -13.70 30.71
N ARG A 221 -23.66 -14.58 31.45
CA ARG A 221 -23.20 -15.95 31.72
C ARG A 221 -23.11 -16.79 30.45
N GLU A 222 -24.15 -16.73 29.62
CA GLU A 222 -24.19 -17.41 28.32
C GLU A 222 -23.08 -16.87 27.38
N CYS A 223 -22.95 -15.57 27.31
CA CYS A 223 -21.95 -14.94 26.47
C CYS A 223 -20.52 -15.32 26.90
N ILE A 224 -20.21 -15.27 28.21
CA ILE A 224 -18.91 -15.67 28.72
C ILE A 224 -18.64 -17.14 28.39
N LYS A 225 -19.62 -18.04 28.59
CA LYS A 225 -19.46 -19.46 28.26
C LYS A 225 -19.29 -19.72 26.78
N GLN A 226 -20.01 -19.00 25.93
CA GLN A 226 -19.97 -19.15 24.50
C GLN A 226 -18.68 -18.60 23.90
N PHE A 227 -18.27 -17.40 24.28
CA PHE A 227 -17.15 -16.70 23.65
C PHE A 227 -15.79 -17.04 24.28
N PHE A 228 -15.77 -17.50 25.52
CA PHE A 228 -14.54 -17.88 26.19
C PHE A 228 -14.64 -19.34 26.65
N PRO A 229 -14.43 -20.32 25.78
CA PRO A 229 -14.54 -21.73 26.12
C PRO A 229 -13.49 -22.17 27.14
N LYS A 230 -12.33 -21.51 27.18
CA LYS A 230 -11.31 -21.73 28.21
C LYS A 230 -11.36 -20.60 29.22
N ARG A 231 -11.70 -20.96 30.44
CA ARG A 231 -11.82 -20.03 31.55
C ARG A 231 -10.99 -20.52 32.73
N LYS A 232 -10.42 -19.60 33.49
CA LYS A 232 -9.63 -19.85 34.68
C LYS A 232 -9.95 -18.79 35.71
N CYS A 233 -9.92 -19.15 36.98
CA CYS A 233 -10.10 -18.21 38.06
C CYS A 233 -8.83 -18.14 38.92
N PHE A 234 -8.49 -16.95 39.35
CA PHE A 234 -7.46 -16.69 40.37
C PHE A 234 -8.04 -15.79 41.43
N ILE A 235 -7.79 -16.13 42.65
CA ILE A 235 -8.13 -15.32 43.81
C ILE A 235 -6.86 -14.72 44.40
N PHE A 236 -6.97 -13.52 44.89
CA PHE A 236 -5.87 -12.81 45.52
C PHE A 236 -6.38 -12.20 46.82
N ASP A 237 -5.69 -12.53 47.89
CA ASP A 237 -5.86 -11.86 49.15
C ASP A 237 -5.37 -10.41 49.04
N ARG A 238 -5.56 -9.64 50.07
CA ARG A 238 -5.08 -8.27 50.12
C ARG A 238 -3.56 -8.28 50.25
N PRO A 239 -2.83 -7.49 49.42
CA PRO A 239 -1.36 -7.51 49.41
C PRO A 239 -0.72 -7.13 50.74
N THR A 240 -1.40 -6.36 51.57
CA THR A 240 -0.97 -5.98 52.92
C THR A 240 -2.14 -5.37 53.67
N SER A 241 -2.16 -5.52 54.98
CA SER A 241 -3.12 -4.85 55.88
C SER A 241 -2.71 -3.40 56.20
N ASP A 242 -1.45 -3.03 55.99
CA ASP A 242 -0.97 -1.67 56.21
C ASP A 242 -1.43 -0.74 55.07
N ARG A 243 -2.28 0.24 55.44
CA ARG A 243 -2.84 1.20 54.52
C ARG A 243 -1.79 2.06 53.85
N ASN A 244 -0.69 2.40 54.54
CA ASN A 244 0.38 3.26 53.98
C ASN A 244 1.16 2.50 52.90
N LEU A 245 1.39 1.23 53.11
CA LEU A 245 2.06 0.39 52.12
C LEU A 245 1.19 0.21 50.85
N LEU A 246 -0.13 0.15 51.00
CA LEU A 246 -1.06 0.05 49.85
C LEU A 246 -1.02 1.25 48.94
N PHE A 247 -0.70 2.44 49.43
CA PHE A 247 -0.62 3.63 48.59
C PHE A 247 0.60 3.65 47.69
N HIS A 248 1.63 2.89 48.03
CA HIS A 248 2.93 2.89 47.32
C HIS A 248 3.43 1.46 47.10
N LEU A 249 2.56 0.58 46.62
CA LEU A 249 2.90 -0.84 46.40
C LEU A 249 4.09 -1.02 45.46
N GLU A 250 4.35 -0.08 44.60
CA GLU A 250 5.51 -0.08 43.70
C GLU A 250 6.87 0.03 44.44
N LYS A 251 6.84 0.56 45.66
CA LYS A 251 8.02 0.74 46.51
C LYS A 251 8.14 -0.31 47.61
N VAL A 252 7.12 -1.14 47.75
CA VAL A 252 7.08 -2.14 48.84
C VAL A 252 7.94 -3.35 48.44
N PRO A 253 8.97 -3.70 49.25
CA PRO A 253 9.71 -4.91 49.04
C PRO A 253 8.80 -6.14 49.14
N GLU A 254 9.11 -7.19 48.42
CA GLU A 254 8.26 -8.40 48.34
C GLU A 254 8.06 -9.07 49.70
N ASP A 255 9.09 -9.06 50.55
CA ASP A 255 9.06 -9.58 51.92
C ASP A 255 8.11 -8.85 52.87
N LYS A 256 7.63 -7.69 52.55
CA LYS A 256 6.64 -6.90 53.29
C LYS A 256 5.19 -7.13 52.84
N LEU A 257 5.00 -7.84 51.74
CA LEU A 257 3.68 -8.25 51.29
C LEU A 257 3.21 -9.50 52.01
N ASP A 258 1.90 -9.67 52.09
CA ASP A 258 1.32 -10.89 52.60
C ASP A 258 1.81 -12.13 51.87
N SER A 259 2.17 -13.18 52.59
CA SER A 259 2.77 -14.41 52.04
C SER A 259 1.82 -15.14 51.11
N THR A 260 0.54 -15.19 51.45
CA THR A 260 -0.51 -15.81 50.62
C THR A 260 -0.69 -15.05 49.31
N PHE A 261 -0.70 -13.72 49.39
CA PHE A 261 -0.77 -12.87 48.22
C PHE A 261 0.47 -13.06 47.30
N GLN A 262 1.65 -13.23 47.91
CA GLN A 262 2.87 -13.49 47.09
C GLN A 262 2.76 -14.83 46.36
N GLU A 263 2.33 -15.91 47.06
CA GLU A 263 2.12 -17.23 46.43
C GLU A 263 1.07 -17.18 45.32
N GLN A 264 -0.06 -16.52 45.59
CA GLN A 264 -1.13 -16.34 44.60
C GLN A 264 -0.66 -15.58 43.39
N SER A 265 0.10 -14.48 43.56
CA SER A 265 0.71 -13.70 42.50
C SER A 265 1.69 -14.52 41.68
N LYS A 266 2.53 -15.32 42.34
CA LYS A 266 3.49 -16.22 41.69
C LYS A 266 2.79 -17.32 40.90
N LYS A 267 1.74 -17.93 41.48
CA LYS A 267 0.88 -18.94 40.82
C LYS A 267 0.24 -18.36 39.55
N PHE A 268 -0.28 -17.15 39.62
CA PHE A 268 -0.85 -16.44 38.48
C PHE A 268 0.19 -16.17 37.38
N CYS A 269 1.32 -15.57 37.73
CA CYS A 269 2.38 -15.30 36.75
C CYS A 269 2.90 -16.59 36.08
N THR A 270 3.14 -17.62 36.88
CA THR A 270 3.59 -18.94 36.39
C THR A 270 2.57 -19.55 35.44
N TYR A 271 1.28 -19.43 35.76
CA TYR A 271 0.22 -19.92 34.89
C TYR A 271 0.23 -19.17 33.55
N ILE A 272 0.28 -17.83 33.59
CA ILE A 272 0.35 -16.99 32.36
C ILE A 272 1.56 -17.41 31.50
N PHE A 273 2.74 -17.52 32.09
CA PHE A 273 3.95 -17.85 31.33
C PHE A 273 3.90 -19.24 30.68
N ASN A 274 3.29 -20.19 31.33
CA ASN A 274 3.28 -21.58 30.88
C ASN A 274 2.10 -21.95 29.96
N HIS A 275 0.94 -21.29 30.14
CA HIS A 275 -0.29 -21.71 29.48
C HIS A 275 -0.82 -20.73 28.44
N THR A 276 -0.39 -19.47 28.46
CA THR A 276 -0.84 -18.51 27.44
C THR A 276 -0.30 -18.88 26.07
N LYS A 277 -1.18 -18.89 25.08
CA LYS A 277 -0.84 -19.22 23.71
C LYS A 277 -0.22 -18.03 22.99
N THR A 278 0.57 -18.34 21.97
CA THR A 278 0.93 -17.35 20.96
C THR A 278 -0.32 -16.82 20.29
N LYS A 279 -0.39 -15.53 20.04
CA LYS A 279 -1.52 -14.94 19.32
C LYS A 279 -1.53 -15.49 17.89
N THR A 280 -2.66 -16.04 17.51
CA THR A 280 -2.90 -16.55 16.15
C THR A 280 -4.16 -15.91 15.57
N LEU A 281 -4.22 -15.84 14.25
CA LEU A 281 -5.40 -15.50 13.47
C LEU A 281 -5.99 -16.77 12.82
N LYS A 282 -7.00 -16.58 12.00
CA LYS A 282 -7.63 -17.66 11.20
C LYS A 282 -6.57 -18.52 10.53
N GLU A 283 -6.81 -19.84 10.47
CA GLU A 283 -5.93 -20.84 9.87
C GLU A 283 -4.54 -20.95 10.54
N GLY A 284 -4.45 -20.59 11.83
CA GLY A 284 -3.21 -20.75 12.58
C GLY A 284 -2.11 -19.73 12.27
N ILE A 285 -2.46 -18.63 11.61
CA ILE A 285 -1.51 -17.58 11.27
C ILE A 285 -0.93 -16.96 12.53
N ILE A 286 0.37 -17.13 12.75
CA ILE A 286 1.09 -16.60 13.90
C ILE A 286 1.20 -15.07 13.78
N VAL A 287 0.86 -14.37 14.85
CA VAL A 287 0.98 -12.91 14.94
C VAL A 287 2.36 -12.55 15.49
N THR A 288 3.10 -11.78 14.70
CA THR A 288 4.35 -11.09 15.10
C THR A 288 4.04 -9.68 15.59
N GLY A 289 5.02 -8.96 16.11
CA GLY A 289 4.82 -7.57 16.49
C GLY A 289 4.36 -6.68 15.32
N SER A 290 4.96 -6.85 14.14
CA SER A 290 4.55 -6.12 12.95
C SER A 290 3.10 -6.45 12.52
N ARG A 291 2.68 -7.70 12.65
CA ARG A 291 1.29 -8.11 12.42
C ARG A 291 0.35 -7.53 13.48
N LEU A 292 0.77 -7.57 14.76
CA LEU A 292 0.00 -6.95 15.86
C LEU A 292 -0.21 -5.44 15.60
N ARG A 293 0.81 -4.73 15.13
CA ARG A 293 0.67 -3.34 14.68
C ARG A 293 -0.48 -3.16 13.67
N THR A 294 -0.54 -4.02 12.67
CA THR A 294 -1.61 -3.95 11.65
C THR A 294 -2.97 -4.23 12.26
N LEU A 295 -3.06 -5.20 13.20
CA LEU A 295 -4.30 -5.48 13.95
C LEU A 295 -4.77 -4.24 14.72
N VAL A 296 -3.88 -3.60 15.48
CA VAL A 296 -4.21 -2.41 16.29
C VAL A 296 -4.80 -1.32 15.39
N VAL A 297 -4.12 -0.97 14.31
CA VAL A 297 -4.57 0.09 13.39
C VAL A 297 -5.92 -0.28 12.79
N THR A 298 -6.05 -1.48 12.23
CA THR A 298 -7.28 -1.91 11.55
C THR A 298 -8.48 -1.96 12.50
N TYR A 299 -8.28 -2.44 13.74
CA TYR A 299 -9.37 -2.52 14.71
C TYR A 299 -9.77 -1.13 15.23
N VAL A 300 -8.80 -0.26 15.50
CA VAL A 300 -9.07 1.12 15.94
C VAL A 300 -9.82 1.89 14.86
N ASP A 301 -9.38 1.81 13.60
CA ASP A 301 -10.06 2.46 12.49
C ASP A 301 -11.48 1.93 12.32
N THR A 302 -11.67 0.62 12.45
CA THR A 302 -12.99 0.00 12.34
C THR A 302 -13.92 0.44 13.48
N ILE A 303 -13.42 0.47 14.71
CA ILE A 303 -14.18 0.90 15.90
C ILE A 303 -14.57 2.37 15.78
N ASN A 304 -13.66 3.24 15.36
CA ASN A 304 -13.91 4.66 15.18
C ASN A 304 -14.97 4.96 14.12
N THR A 305 -15.07 4.12 13.09
CA THR A 305 -16.12 4.23 12.07
C THR A 305 -17.48 3.69 12.53
N GLY A 306 -17.57 3.16 13.76
CA GLY A 306 -18.77 2.50 14.28
C GLY A 306 -19.07 1.16 13.61
N ALA A 307 -18.15 0.65 12.80
CA ALA A 307 -18.27 -0.67 12.20
C ALA A 307 -17.84 -1.77 13.17
N VAL A 308 -18.32 -2.98 12.95
CA VAL A 308 -17.90 -4.15 13.73
C VAL A 308 -16.57 -4.67 13.19
N PRO A 309 -15.53 -4.82 14.02
CA PRO A 309 -14.29 -5.44 13.60
C PRO A 309 -14.53 -6.85 13.05
N CYS A 310 -14.06 -7.10 11.82
CA CYS A 310 -14.15 -8.38 11.15
C CYS A 310 -12.74 -8.93 10.87
N LEU A 311 -12.52 -10.18 11.24
CA LEU A 311 -11.22 -10.85 11.05
C LEU A 311 -10.83 -10.99 9.57
N GLU A 312 -11.79 -11.20 8.68
CA GLU A 312 -11.52 -11.29 7.24
C GLU A 312 -10.93 -9.99 6.68
N ASN A 313 -11.47 -8.84 7.09
CA ASN A 313 -10.93 -7.55 6.67
C ASN A 313 -9.48 -7.37 7.16
N VAL A 314 -9.20 -7.83 8.37
CA VAL A 314 -7.86 -7.76 8.96
C VAL A 314 -6.87 -8.65 8.22
N VAL A 315 -7.23 -9.91 7.95
CA VAL A 315 -6.38 -10.84 7.18
C VAL A 315 -6.13 -10.30 5.77
N THR A 316 -7.15 -9.72 5.14
CA THR A 316 -7.03 -9.09 3.84
C THR A 316 -6.08 -7.88 3.87
N THR A 317 -6.23 -6.99 4.85
CA THR A 317 -5.36 -5.82 5.02
C THR A 317 -3.90 -6.25 5.30
N LEU A 318 -3.74 -7.28 6.13
CA LEU A 318 -2.43 -7.86 6.42
C LEU A 318 -1.79 -8.45 5.17
N ALA A 319 -2.55 -9.23 4.40
CA ALA A 319 -2.09 -9.81 3.15
C ALA A 319 -1.67 -8.73 2.14
N GLN A 320 -2.47 -7.70 1.98
CA GLN A 320 -2.15 -6.56 1.11
C GLN A 320 -0.84 -5.87 1.51
N ARG A 321 -0.64 -5.65 2.81
CA ARG A 321 0.56 -5.01 3.32
C ARG A 321 1.79 -5.91 3.16
N GLU A 322 1.73 -7.15 3.62
CA GLU A 322 2.86 -8.08 3.57
C GLU A 322 3.27 -8.37 2.12
N ASN A 323 2.30 -8.63 1.26
CA ASN A 323 2.57 -8.88 -0.16
C ASN A 323 3.12 -7.65 -0.87
N SER A 324 2.67 -6.44 -0.52
CA SER A 324 3.25 -5.21 -1.08
C SER A 324 4.72 -5.05 -0.69
N VAL A 325 5.06 -5.34 0.57
CA VAL A 325 6.46 -5.35 1.05
C VAL A 325 7.26 -6.47 0.39
N ALA A 326 6.67 -7.65 0.23
CA ALA A 326 7.32 -8.78 -0.44
C ALA A 326 7.62 -8.46 -1.91
N VAL A 327 6.69 -7.83 -2.64
CA VAL A 327 6.93 -7.34 -4.01
C VAL A 327 8.10 -6.37 -4.06
N GLN A 328 8.14 -5.39 -3.15
CA GLN A 328 9.23 -4.41 -3.13
C GLN A 328 10.58 -5.07 -2.83
N LYS A 329 10.66 -5.93 -1.82
CA LYS A 329 11.88 -6.67 -1.49
C LYS A 329 12.38 -7.52 -2.65
N ALA A 330 11.47 -8.26 -3.29
CA ALA A 330 11.79 -9.11 -4.42
C ALA A 330 12.27 -8.29 -5.64
N ALA A 331 11.61 -7.18 -5.92
CA ALA A 331 12.00 -6.27 -7.00
C ALA A 331 13.35 -5.61 -6.73
N ASP A 332 13.63 -5.20 -5.49
CA ASP A 332 14.92 -4.63 -5.11
C ASP A 332 16.03 -5.68 -5.15
N HIS A 333 15.73 -6.92 -4.73
CA HIS A 333 16.65 -8.04 -4.90
C HIS A 333 16.99 -8.25 -6.38
N TYR A 334 15.98 -8.30 -7.27
CA TYR A 334 16.19 -8.41 -8.71
C TYR A 334 17.13 -7.32 -9.23
N SER A 335 16.84 -6.06 -8.93
CA SER A 335 17.65 -4.94 -9.43
C SER A 335 19.09 -4.99 -8.91
N LYS A 336 19.27 -5.37 -7.65
CA LYS A 336 20.58 -5.51 -7.04
C LYS A 336 21.38 -6.65 -7.69
N GLN A 337 20.73 -7.80 -7.90
CA GLN A 337 21.39 -8.95 -8.54
C GLN A 337 21.74 -8.66 -9.99
N MET A 338 20.84 -8.03 -10.74
CA MET A 338 21.11 -7.57 -12.12
C MET A 338 22.32 -6.63 -12.16
N ALA A 339 22.33 -5.60 -11.32
CA ALA A 339 23.43 -4.63 -11.28
C ALA A 339 24.77 -5.24 -10.85
N GLN A 340 24.74 -6.30 -10.02
CA GLN A 340 25.97 -6.98 -9.57
C GLN A 340 26.52 -7.97 -10.60
N ARG A 341 25.66 -8.63 -11.37
CA ARG A 341 26.05 -9.70 -12.30
C ARG A 341 26.29 -9.21 -13.72
N LEU A 342 25.65 -8.08 -14.11
CA LEU A 342 25.81 -7.50 -15.44
C LEU A 342 27.00 -6.55 -15.48
N THR A 343 27.86 -6.76 -16.45
CA THR A 343 28.88 -5.80 -16.87
C THR A 343 28.43 -5.24 -18.22
N LEU A 344 28.06 -3.97 -18.26
CA LEU A 344 27.57 -3.33 -19.46
C LEU A 344 28.72 -2.69 -20.25
N PRO A 345 28.70 -2.76 -21.59
CA PRO A 345 27.78 -3.54 -22.39
C PRO A 345 28.03 -5.05 -22.36
N THR A 346 26.98 -5.86 -22.48
CA THR A 346 27.11 -7.31 -22.70
C THR A 346 27.50 -7.61 -24.13
N ASP A 347 28.22 -8.70 -24.36
CA ASP A 347 28.61 -9.09 -25.72
C ASP A 347 27.41 -9.41 -26.59
N THR A 348 26.46 -10.10 -26.03
CA THR A 348 25.22 -10.50 -26.71
C THR A 348 23.98 -10.11 -25.89
N LEU A 349 22.86 -9.98 -26.55
CA LEU A 349 21.57 -9.81 -25.88
C LEU A 349 21.24 -11.04 -25.01
N GLN A 350 21.66 -12.24 -25.45
CA GLN A 350 21.38 -13.48 -24.73
C GLN A 350 22.04 -13.49 -23.35
N GLU A 351 23.27 -13.02 -23.22
CA GLU A 351 23.97 -12.89 -21.93
C GLU A 351 23.13 -12.10 -20.91
N LEU A 352 22.56 -10.97 -21.34
CA LEU A 352 21.68 -10.18 -20.47
C LEU A 352 20.38 -10.94 -20.14
N LEU A 353 19.80 -11.64 -21.12
CA LEU A 353 18.57 -12.39 -20.92
C LEU A 353 18.76 -13.59 -19.99
N ASP A 354 19.90 -14.24 -20.02
CA ASP A 354 20.23 -15.37 -19.14
C ASP A 354 20.37 -14.89 -17.68
N VAL A 355 21.12 -13.80 -17.46
CA VAL A 355 21.22 -13.17 -16.14
C VAL A 355 19.87 -12.69 -15.64
N HIS A 356 19.05 -12.11 -16.54
CA HIS A 356 17.68 -11.71 -16.18
C HIS A 356 16.85 -12.92 -15.73
N ALA A 357 16.88 -14.04 -16.46
CA ALA A 357 16.10 -15.23 -16.13
C ALA A 357 16.49 -15.81 -14.75
N ASP A 358 17.79 -15.79 -14.43
CA ASP A 358 18.27 -16.20 -13.12
C ASP A 358 17.81 -15.26 -12.00
N CYS A 359 17.98 -13.95 -12.20
CA CYS A 359 17.56 -12.94 -11.24
C CYS A 359 16.03 -12.90 -11.04
N GLU A 360 15.26 -13.14 -12.12
CA GLU A 360 13.80 -13.26 -12.05
C GLU A 360 13.38 -14.45 -11.19
N ARG A 361 14.01 -15.59 -11.38
CA ARG A 361 13.77 -16.82 -10.58
C ARG A 361 14.07 -16.60 -9.11
N GLU A 362 15.20 -15.94 -8.81
CA GLU A 362 15.55 -15.58 -7.44
C GLU A 362 14.58 -14.56 -6.82
N ALA A 363 14.16 -13.56 -7.59
CA ALA A 363 13.16 -12.60 -7.13
C ALA A 363 11.81 -13.27 -6.81
N ILE A 364 11.38 -14.22 -7.66
CA ILE A 364 10.16 -15.01 -7.38
C ILE A 364 10.34 -15.82 -6.10
N ALA A 365 11.51 -16.43 -5.88
CA ALA A 365 11.78 -17.19 -4.66
C ALA A 365 11.72 -16.30 -3.41
N VAL A 366 12.33 -15.11 -3.46
CA VAL A 366 12.26 -14.10 -2.39
C VAL A 366 10.82 -13.65 -2.13
N PHE A 367 10.03 -13.46 -3.19
CA PHE A 367 8.61 -13.14 -3.04
C PHE A 367 7.85 -14.27 -2.37
N MET A 368 8.04 -15.51 -2.83
CA MET A 368 7.34 -16.69 -2.28
C MET A 368 7.70 -16.94 -0.81
N GLU A 369 8.94 -16.66 -0.39
CA GLU A 369 9.37 -16.76 0.99
C GLU A 369 8.66 -15.74 1.90
N HIS A 370 8.35 -14.55 1.38
CA HIS A 370 7.79 -13.45 2.16
C HIS A 370 6.31 -13.19 1.86
N SER A 371 5.75 -13.83 0.85
CA SER A 371 4.34 -13.64 0.46
C SER A 371 3.39 -14.29 1.44
N PHE A 372 2.23 -13.68 1.59
CA PHE A 372 1.22 -14.08 2.54
C PHE A 372 -0.17 -14.09 1.87
N LYS A 373 -0.77 -15.28 1.69
CA LYS A 373 -2.14 -15.46 1.15
C LYS A 373 -2.43 -14.71 -0.16
N ASP A 374 -1.53 -14.79 -1.12
CA ASP A 374 -1.77 -14.29 -2.48
C ASP A 374 -2.45 -15.35 -3.36
N GLU A 375 -3.61 -15.86 -2.92
CA GLU A 375 -4.34 -16.96 -3.60
C GLU A 375 -4.71 -16.62 -5.05
N LYS A 376 -5.05 -15.36 -5.30
CA LYS A 376 -5.38 -14.84 -6.64
C LYS A 376 -4.16 -14.46 -7.46
N ARG A 377 -2.96 -14.60 -6.89
CA ARG A 377 -1.68 -14.23 -7.52
C ARG A 377 -1.63 -12.79 -8.02
N GLU A 378 -2.36 -11.89 -7.39
CA GLU A 378 -2.42 -10.47 -7.78
C GLU A 378 -1.08 -9.77 -7.52
N PHE A 379 -0.45 -10.07 -6.39
CA PHE A 379 0.84 -9.50 -6.04
C PHE A 379 2.00 -10.17 -6.76
N GLN A 380 1.89 -11.48 -7.02
CA GLN A 380 2.83 -12.16 -7.91
C GLN A 380 2.81 -11.53 -9.30
N LYS A 381 1.63 -11.21 -9.84
CA LYS A 381 1.50 -10.50 -11.13
C LYS A 381 2.12 -9.10 -11.07
N LYS A 382 1.87 -8.34 -9.99
CA LYS A 382 2.51 -7.03 -9.77
C LYS A 382 4.04 -7.12 -9.77
N LEU A 383 4.60 -8.15 -9.12
CA LEU A 383 6.04 -8.39 -9.16
C LEU A 383 6.52 -8.61 -10.58
N MET A 384 5.84 -9.48 -11.35
CA MET A 384 6.22 -9.77 -12.74
C MET A 384 6.17 -8.52 -13.61
N ASP A 385 5.15 -7.69 -13.46
CA ASP A 385 5.04 -6.42 -14.17
C ASP A 385 6.19 -5.46 -13.79
N THR A 386 6.53 -5.36 -12.50
CA THR A 386 7.65 -4.54 -12.02
C THR A 386 9.00 -5.06 -12.54
N VAL A 387 9.24 -6.36 -12.49
CA VAL A 387 10.46 -6.98 -13.03
C VAL A 387 10.58 -6.74 -14.53
N LYS A 388 9.47 -6.84 -15.26
CA LYS A 388 9.43 -6.56 -16.71
C LYS A 388 9.77 -5.10 -17.04
N GLU A 389 9.33 -4.15 -16.24
CA GLU A 389 9.71 -2.73 -16.40
C GLU A 389 11.19 -2.53 -16.09
N ARG A 390 11.69 -3.04 -14.98
CA ARG A 390 13.11 -2.94 -14.64
C ARG A 390 14.01 -3.65 -15.65
N LYS A 391 13.57 -4.75 -16.25
CA LYS A 391 14.26 -5.40 -17.38
C LYS A 391 14.42 -4.45 -18.56
N LYS A 392 13.36 -3.71 -18.93
CA LYS A 392 13.44 -2.74 -20.03
C LYS A 392 14.50 -1.67 -19.75
N ASP A 393 14.58 -1.21 -18.50
CA ASP A 393 15.60 -0.22 -18.11
C ASP A 393 17.01 -0.78 -18.29
N PHE A 394 17.26 -2.04 -17.91
CA PHE A 394 18.56 -2.69 -18.14
C PHE A 394 18.85 -2.91 -19.62
N LEU A 395 17.86 -3.23 -20.43
CA LEU A 395 18.02 -3.33 -21.89
C LEU A 395 18.42 -1.99 -22.50
N LEU A 396 17.75 -0.90 -22.11
CA LEU A 396 18.07 0.45 -22.57
C LEU A 396 19.48 0.88 -22.13
N GLN A 397 19.83 0.60 -20.87
CA GLN A 397 21.17 0.88 -20.37
C GLN A 397 22.25 0.10 -21.13
N ASN A 398 21.97 -1.17 -21.46
CA ASN A 398 22.88 -1.98 -22.26
C ASN A 398 23.05 -1.47 -23.67
N GLU A 399 21.96 -1.06 -24.33
CA GLU A 399 22.02 -0.44 -25.67
C GLU A 399 22.80 0.86 -25.65
N ASP A 400 22.55 1.74 -24.68
CA ASP A 400 23.25 3.02 -24.54
C ASP A 400 24.74 2.81 -24.24
N ALA A 401 25.06 1.88 -23.33
CA ALA A 401 26.45 1.51 -23.04
C ALA A 401 27.16 0.94 -24.28
N SER A 402 26.49 0.05 -25.02
CA SER A 402 27.00 -0.52 -26.26
C SER A 402 27.27 0.57 -27.33
N PHE A 403 26.30 1.47 -27.49
CA PHE A 403 26.45 2.58 -28.46
C PHE A 403 27.62 3.49 -28.09
N LYS A 404 27.69 3.95 -26.84
CA LYS A 404 28.76 4.83 -26.35
C LYS A 404 30.13 4.18 -26.48
N TYR A 405 30.24 2.93 -26.01
CA TYR A 405 31.50 2.19 -26.06
C TYR A 405 31.95 1.98 -27.52
N SER A 406 31.05 1.50 -28.38
CA SER A 406 31.34 1.26 -29.81
C SER A 406 31.73 2.53 -30.53
N GLN A 407 31.02 3.65 -30.27
CA GLN A 407 31.33 4.94 -30.84
C GLN A 407 32.72 5.46 -30.40
N ALA A 408 33.02 5.31 -29.09
CA ALA A 408 34.33 5.73 -28.57
C ALA A 408 35.47 4.93 -29.19
N GLN A 409 35.33 3.59 -29.30
CA GLN A 409 36.34 2.73 -29.92
C GLN A 409 36.52 3.05 -31.39
N LEU A 410 35.41 3.18 -32.11
CA LEU A 410 35.48 3.49 -33.54
C LEU A 410 36.06 4.87 -33.83
N LYS A 411 35.76 5.87 -32.99
CA LYS A 411 36.38 7.18 -33.05
C LYS A 411 37.90 7.11 -32.86
N GLN A 412 38.34 6.35 -31.86
CA GLN A 412 39.77 6.17 -31.58
C GLN A 412 40.49 5.46 -32.77
N LEU A 413 39.92 4.37 -33.25
CA LEU A 413 40.49 3.57 -34.34
C LEU A 413 40.47 4.34 -35.70
N SER A 414 39.47 5.20 -35.92
CA SER A 414 39.37 5.99 -37.12
C SER A 414 40.19 7.30 -37.10
N GLU A 415 40.71 7.71 -35.95
CA GLU A 415 41.48 8.96 -35.82
C GLU A 415 42.65 9.06 -36.78
N PRO A 416 43.49 8.01 -37.01
CA PRO A 416 44.58 8.05 -38.02
C PRO A 416 44.05 8.24 -39.44
N LEU A 417 42.94 7.56 -39.79
CA LEU A 417 42.28 7.67 -41.07
C LEU A 417 41.76 9.11 -41.30
N MET A 418 41.03 9.65 -40.32
CA MET A 418 40.50 11.01 -40.37
C MET A 418 41.59 12.07 -40.45
N LYS A 419 42.68 11.86 -39.72
CA LYS A 419 43.86 12.72 -39.81
C LYS A 419 44.48 12.66 -41.22
N SER A 420 44.65 11.46 -41.79
CA SER A 420 45.16 11.27 -43.16
C SER A 420 44.27 11.93 -44.20
N ILE A 421 42.92 11.87 -44.02
CA ILE A 421 41.98 12.59 -44.90
C ILE A 421 42.17 14.11 -44.78
N SER A 422 42.27 14.63 -43.54
CA SER A 422 42.36 16.07 -43.27
C SER A 422 43.65 16.71 -43.81
N ILE A 423 44.75 15.98 -43.80
CA ILE A 423 46.06 16.45 -44.35
C ILE A 423 46.23 16.13 -45.84
N GLY A 424 45.21 15.48 -46.45
CA GLY A 424 45.25 15.21 -47.89
C GLY A 424 46.19 14.07 -48.31
N THR A 425 46.50 13.12 -47.41
CA THR A 425 47.41 11.98 -47.70
C THR A 425 46.98 11.16 -48.90
N PHE A 426 45.66 11.11 -49.17
CA PHE A 426 45.06 10.34 -50.24
C PHE A 426 44.91 11.16 -51.56
N CYS A 427 45.40 12.39 -51.55
CA CYS A 427 45.40 13.25 -52.77
C CYS A 427 46.67 12.99 -53.65
N VAL A 428 46.90 11.72 -53.94
CA VAL A 428 48.01 11.26 -54.81
C VAL A 428 47.46 10.22 -55.78
N PRO A 429 48.14 10.02 -56.97
CA PRO A 429 47.73 8.96 -57.87
C PRO A 429 47.73 7.59 -57.16
N GLY A 430 46.65 6.80 -57.28
CA GLY A 430 46.44 5.55 -56.49
C GLY A 430 45.99 5.77 -55.05
N GLY A 431 45.72 7.01 -54.65
CA GLY A 431 45.33 7.38 -53.30
C GLY A 431 44.01 6.76 -52.84
N TYR A 432 43.11 6.45 -53.78
CA TYR A 432 41.86 5.74 -53.46
C TYR A 432 42.11 4.33 -52.94
N HIS A 433 43.11 3.61 -53.52
CA HIS A 433 43.48 2.27 -53.01
C HIS A 433 44.05 2.35 -51.56
N LEU A 434 44.90 3.33 -51.30
CA LEU A 434 45.45 3.59 -49.98
C LEU A 434 44.35 3.94 -48.95
N TYR A 435 43.32 4.69 -49.39
CA TYR A 435 42.17 5.00 -48.58
C TYR A 435 41.35 3.73 -48.25
N LEU A 436 41.10 2.86 -49.25
CA LEU A 436 40.39 1.60 -49.03
C LEU A 436 41.14 0.70 -48.06
N GLU A 437 42.44 0.52 -48.21
CA GLU A 437 43.25 -0.26 -47.27
C GLU A 437 43.19 0.30 -45.84
N ALA A 438 43.27 1.64 -45.71
CA ALA A 438 43.17 2.29 -44.40
C ALA A 438 41.77 2.16 -43.81
N LYS A 439 40.70 2.23 -44.62
CA LYS A 439 39.32 2.03 -44.22
C LYS A 439 39.07 0.58 -43.79
N GLU A 440 39.51 -0.40 -44.60
CA GLU A 440 39.41 -1.85 -44.27
C GLU A 440 40.15 -2.18 -42.98
N LYS A 441 41.30 -1.55 -42.75
CA LYS A 441 42.04 -1.70 -41.50
C LYS A 441 41.22 -1.18 -40.33
N VAL A 442 40.58 -0.02 -40.40
CA VAL A 442 39.72 0.49 -39.34
C VAL A 442 38.56 -0.46 -39.09
N GLU A 443 37.94 -1.02 -40.10
CA GLU A 443 36.86 -1.98 -39.99
C GLU A 443 37.33 -3.28 -39.38
N SER A 444 38.47 -3.81 -39.82
CA SER A 444 39.08 -5.03 -39.26
C SER A 444 39.45 -4.85 -37.77
N ASP A 445 40.16 -3.76 -37.43
CA ASP A 445 40.54 -3.45 -36.06
C ASP A 445 39.32 -3.27 -35.17
N TYR A 446 38.27 -2.60 -35.68
CA TYR A 446 37.00 -2.46 -34.93
C TYR A 446 36.33 -3.80 -34.73
N ASN A 447 36.33 -4.71 -35.70
CA ASN A 447 35.74 -6.04 -35.57
C ASN A 447 36.46 -6.89 -34.49
N LEU A 448 37.75 -6.68 -34.28
CA LEU A 448 38.54 -7.34 -33.25
C LEU A 448 38.32 -6.79 -31.84
N VAL A 449 37.74 -5.60 -31.68
CA VAL A 449 37.44 -5.06 -30.34
C VAL A 449 36.42 -5.95 -29.62
N PRO A 450 36.72 -6.46 -28.44
CA PRO A 450 35.80 -7.29 -27.66
C PRO A 450 34.72 -6.46 -26.97
N ARG A 451 33.60 -7.09 -26.64
CA ARG A 451 32.54 -6.54 -25.78
C ARG A 451 31.90 -5.24 -26.32
N LYS A 452 31.76 -5.15 -27.61
CA LYS A 452 31.11 -3.99 -28.26
C LYS A 452 29.60 -3.93 -28.02
N GLY A 453 28.99 -5.10 -27.78
CA GLY A 453 27.59 -5.22 -27.48
C GLY A 453 26.67 -5.12 -28.70
N VAL A 454 25.37 -5.00 -28.42
CA VAL A 454 24.29 -5.16 -29.41
C VAL A 454 24.21 -4.06 -30.46
N LYS A 455 24.76 -2.87 -30.20
CA LYS A 455 24.76 -1.72 -31.11
C LYS A 455 26.02 -1.60 -31.96
N ALA A 456 26.96 -2.53 -31.83
CA ALA A 456 28.24 -2.48 -32.51
C ALA A 456 28.12 -2.34 -34.03
N ASN A 457 27.26 -3.16 -34.66
CA ASN A 457 27.07 -3.15 -36.11
C ASN A 457 26.36 -1.87 -36.57
N GLU A 458 25.39 -1.37 -35.80
CA GLU A 458 24.70 -0.12 -36.13
C GLU A 458 25.67 1.06 -36.14
N VAL A 459 26.55 1.16 -35.15
CA VAL A 459 27.56 2.21 -35.05
C VAL A 459 28.56 2.12 -36.22
N LEU A 460 29.02 0.90 -36.58
CA LEU A 460 29.91 0.70 -37.71
C LEU A 460 29.24 1.10 -39.02
N GLN A 461 28.00 0.70 -39.26
CA GLN A 461 27.26 1.05 -40.47
C GLN A 461 27.05 2.57 -40.59
N GLN A 462 26.70 3.24 -39.48
CA GLN A 462 26.59 4.70 -39.48
C GLN A 462 27.91 5.37 -39.81
N PHE A 463 29.03 4.87 -39.30
CA PHE A 463 30.35 5.36 -39.62
C PHE A 463 30.65 5.18 -41.11
N LEU A 464 30.43 3.96 -41.66
CA LEU A 464 30.70 3.66 -43.08
C LEU A 464 29.83 4.51 -44.02
N GLN A 465 28.55 4.70 -43.68
CA GLN A 465 27.66 5.58 -44.42
C GLN A 465 28.16 7.02 -44.43
N ASN A 466 28.64 7.53 -43.31
CA ASN A 466 29.21 8.87 -43.21
C ASN A 466 30.49 9.03 -44.07
N GLN A 467 31.23 7.93 -44.31
CA GLN A 467 32.46 7.95 -45.14
C GLN A 467 32.17 7.93 -46.63
N VAL A 468 30.97 7.53 -47.09
CA VAL A 468 30.64 7.41 -48.53
C VAL A 468 30.87 8.70 -49.31
N ALA A 469 30.53 9.84 -48.72
CA ALA A 469 30.74 11.14 -49.36
C ALA A 469 32.24 11.49 -49.56
N VAL A 470 33.02 11.18 -48.52
CA VAL A 470 34.47 11.36 -48.50
C VAL A 470 35.13 10.41 -49.51
N GLU A 471 34.73 9.14 -49.49
CA GLU A 471 35.18 8.08 -50.40
C GLU A 471 34.97 8.48 -51.87
N ASN A 472 33.75 8.94 -52.20
CA ASN A 472 33.45 9.42 -53.54
C ASN A 472 34.29 10.64 -53.95
N SER A 473 34.59 11.53 -53.00
CA SER A 473 35.42 12.69 -53.25
C SER A 473 36.89 12.31 -53.51
N ILE A 474 37.40 11.34 -52.75
CA ILE A 474 38.76 10.80 -52.96
C ILE A 474 38.86 10.06 -54.29
N LEU A 475 37.84 9.22 -54.61
CA LEU A 475 37.76 8.50 -55.91
C LEU A 475 37.74 9.47 -57.10
N GLN A 476 36.90 10.52 -56.98
CA GLN A 476 36.87 11.54 -58.02
C GLN A 476 38.17 12.31 -58.10
N GLY A 477 38.81 12.62 -56.97
CA GLY A 477 40.12 13.28 -56.94
C GLY A 477 41.22 12.42 -57.53
N ASP A 478 41.24 11.13 -57.20
CA ASP A 478 42.21 10.18 -57.80
C ASP A 478 42.02 10.04 -59.31
N ALA A 479 40.77 9.92 -59.79
CA ALA A 479 40.45 9.87 -61.20
C ALA A 479 40.89 11.14 -61.97
N LEU A 480 40.77 12.30 -61.31
CA LEU A 480 41.21 13.56 -61.88
C LEU A 480 42.74 13.72 -61.91
N LEU A 481 43.41 13.23 -60.88
CA LEU A 481 44.88 13.24 -60.83
C LEU A 481 45.53 12.32 -61.82
N THR A 482 44.88 11.23 -62.20
CA THR A 482 45.31 10.37 -63.34
C THR A 482 45.21 11.06 -64.72
N TYR A 483 44.40 12.12 -64.80
CA TYR A 483 44.10 12.83 -66.03
C TYR A 483 44.89 14.14 -66.30
N GLN A 484 46.04 14.39 -65.75
CA GLN A 484 47.01 15.40 -66.18
C GLN A 484 47.26 16.66 -65.35
N GLU A 485 46.55 17.01 -64.33
CA GLU A 485 46.94 18.21 -63.54
C GLU A 485 46.99 17.91 -62.06
N LYS A 486 48.13 17.39 -61.62
CA LYS A 486 48.37 16.96 -60.24
C LYS A 486 48.07 18.01 -59.13
N ALA A 487 48.29 19.24 -59.38
CA ALA A 487 48.11 20.31 -58.42
C ALA A 487 46.67 20.84 -58.37
N LEU A 488 46.00 21.03 -59.49
CA LEU A 488 44.64 21.52 -59.62
C LEU A 488 43.62 20.46 -59.09
N ALA A 489 43.90 19.19 -59.36
CA ALA A 489 43.07 18.09 -58.91
C ALA A 489 43.15 17.88 -57.40
N ALA A 490 44.32 18.06 -56.80
CA ALA A 490 44.48 18.01 -55.34
C ALA A 490 43.74 19.17 -54.66
N GLU A 491 43.85 20.38 -55.17
CA GLU A 491 43.19 21.57 -54.66
C GLU A 491 41.66 21.47 -54.82
N TRP A 492 41.22 20.93 -56.01
CA TRP A 492 39.79 20.69 -56.24
C TRP A 492 39.21 19.58 -55.34
N ALA A 493 39.99 18.51 -55.14
CA ALA A 493 39.59 17.43 -54.23
C ALA A 493 39.46 17.91 -52.80
N LEU A 494 40.40 18.71 -52.31
CA LEU A 494 40.37 19.30 -50.96
C LEU A 494 39.20 20.27 -50.79
N LYS A 495 38.93 21.12 -51.84
CA LYS A 495 37.81 22.06 -51.80
C LYS A 495 36.45 21.32 -51.74
N LYS A 496 36.30 20.30 -52.60
CA LYS A 496 35.09 19.52 -52.70
C LYS A 496 34.88 18.63 -51.44
N ALA A 497 35.97 18.16 -50.82
CA ALA A 497 35.92 17.45 -49.55
C ALA A 497 35.45 18.35 -48.42
N ALA A 498 35.98 19.58 -48.36
CA ALA A 498 35.55 20.57 -47.36
C ALA A 498 34.09 21.02 -47.54
N GLU A 499 33.65 21.21 -48.82
CA GLU A 499 32.24 21.54 -49.08
C GLU A 499 31.28 20.44 -48.61
N LYS A 500 31.64 19.16 -48.82
CA LYS A 500 30.84 18.03 -48.36
C LYS A 500 30.94 17.80 -46.85
N GLU A 501 32.09 18.17 -46.23
CA GLU A 501 32.21 18.12 -44.76
C GLU A 501 31.26 19.13 -44.11
N VAL A 502 31.11 20.30 -44.73
CA VAL A 502 30.10 21.29 -44.32
C VAL A 502 28.70 20.75 -44.52
N GLU A 503 28.46 20.04 -45.65
CA GLU A 503 27.15 19.40 -45.88
C GLU A 503 26.88 18.26 -44.90
N LEU A 504 27.90 17.45 -44.58
CA LEU A 504 27.83 16.38 -43.61
C LEU A 504 27.64 16.93 -42.15
N LEU A 505 28.29 18.06 -41.86
CA LEU A 505 28.07 18.77 -40.61
C LEU A 505 26.66 19.34 -40.53
N SER A 506 26.14 19.83 -41.68
CA SER A 506 24.75 20.26 -41.77
C SER A 506 23.77 19.09 -41.60
N GLN A 507 24.09 17.91 -42.18
CA GLN A 507 23.29 16.70 -41.96
C GLN A 507 23.42 16.20 -40.52
N LYS A 508 24.62 16.17 -39.94
CA LYS A 508 24.81 15.86 -38.52
C LYS A 508 24.04 16.80 -37.59
N TYR A 509 23.99 18.08 -37.97
CA TYR A 509 23.17 19.05 -37.24
C TYR A 509 21.69 18.70 -37.35
N LYS A 510 21.21 18.33 -38.57
CA LYS A 510 19.83 17.85 -38.75
C LYS A 510 19.56 16.55 -38.03
N GLU A 511 20.51 15.61 -38.03
CA GLU A 511 20.38 14.36 -37.27
C GLU A 511 20.41 14.59 -35.75
N GLN A 512 21.24 15.53 -35.29
CA GLN A 512 21.21 15.96 -33.89
C GLN A 512 19.87 16.61 -33.50
N GLN A 513 19.35 17.42 -34.46
CA GLN A 513 18.04 18.05 -34.27
C GLN A 513 16.92 17.00 -34.24
N GLN A 514 16.99 15.99 -35.14
CA GLN A 514 16.05 14.85 -35.11
C GLN A 514 16.22 13.98 -33.85
N LYS A 515 17.48 13.81 -33.36
CA LYS A 515 17.72 13.11 -32.07
C LYS A 515 17.18 13.91 -30.89
N LEU A 516 17.32 15.25 -30.96
CA LEU A 516 16.73 16.12 -29.96
C LEU A 516 15.20 16.02 -29.98
N GLU A 517 14.60 16.01 -31.18
CA GLU A 517 13.15 15.81 -31.34
C GLU A 517 12.71 14.41 -30.95
N ALA A 518 13.56 13.39 -31.16
CA ALA A 518 13.30 12.03 -30.70
C ALA A 518 13.46 11.92 -29.16
N GLN A 519 14.48 12.61 -28.61
CA GLN A 519 14.62 12.75 -27.17
C GLN A 519 13.44 13.54 -26.54
N GLU A 520 13.00 14.61 -27.24
CA GLU A 520 11.79 15.31 -26.79
C GLU A 520 10.53 14.43 -26.88
N ARG A 521 10.42 13.59 -27.93
CA ARG A 521 9.34 12.60 -28.03
C ARG A 521 9.45 11.56 -26.93
N SER A 522 10.65 11.01 -26.71
CA SER A 522 10.92 10.08 -25.60
C SER A 522 10.68 10.73 -24.23
N PHE A 523 11.06 12.02 -24.08
CA PHE A 523 10.73 12.78 -22.88
C PHE A 523 9.22 13.00 -22.73
N LYS A 524 8.52 13.30 -23.84
CA LYS A 524 7.06 13.42 -23.86
C LYS A 524 6.39 12.08 -23.57
N GLU A 525 6.94 10.98 -24.12
CA GLU A 525 6.47 9.62 -23.82
C GLU A 525 6.78 9.22 -22.38
N ASN A 526 7.97 9.55 -21.86
CA ASN A 526 8.31 9.36 -20.46
C ASN A 526 7.44 10.21 -19.51
N ILE A 527 7.14 11.46 -19.94
CA ILE A 527 6.21 12.33 -19.21
C ILE A 527 4.77 11.77 -19.31
N ALA A 528 4.39 11.22 -20.48
CA ALA A 528 3.12 10.54 -20.64
C ALA A 528 3.07 9.27 -19.77
N GLN A 529 4.14 8.45 -19.80
CA GLN A 529 4.26 7.26 -18.95
C GLN A 529 4.31 7.60 -17.45
N LEU A 530 5.00 8.69 -17.08
CA LEU A 530 4.98 9.23 -15.72
C LEU A 530 3.61 9.80 -15.36
N ARG A 531 2.91 10.44 -16.30
CA ARG A 531 1.52 10.86 -16.13
C ARG A 531 0.60 9.67 -15.99
N ASP A 532 0.75 8.65 -16.85
CA ASP A 532 0.00 7.39 -16.78
C ASP A 532 0.34 6.59 -15.50
N LYS A 533 1.57 6.70 -15.00
CA LYS A 533 1.97 6.11 -13.72
C LYS A 533 1.38 6.89 -12.56
N LEU A 534 1.45 8.22 -12.62
CA LEU A 534 0.80 9.12 -11.66
C LEU A 534 -0.74 8.98 -11.73
N GLU A 535 -1.29 8.75 -12.92
CA GLU A 535 -2.73 8.54 -13.11
C GLU A 535 -3.13 7.15 -12.59
N ARG A 536 -2.27 6.13 -12.79
CA ARG A 536 -2.44 4.77 -12.20
C ARG A 536 -2.25 4.78 -10.68
N GLU A 537 -1.24 5.51 -10.16
CA GLU A 537 -1.08 5.71 -8.73
C GLU A 537 -2.24 6.55 -8.15
N ARG A 538 -2.71 7.52 -8.92
CA ARG A 538 -3.89 8.33 -8.63
C ARG A 538 -5.17 7.51 -8.73
N GLU A 539 -5.26 6.61 -9.72
CA GLU A 539 -6.35 5.65 -9.87
C GLU A 539 -6.29 4.56 -8.81
N ASN A 540 -5.10 4.10 -8.43
CA ASN A 540 -4.92 3.16 -7.32
C ASN A 540 -5.29 3.83 -5.99
N PHE A 541 -4.87 5.07 -5.77
CA PHE A 541 -5.28 5.86 -4.60
C PHE A 541 -6.77 6.21 -4.66
N ARG A 542 -7.30 6.48 -5.87
CA ARG A 542 -8.73 6.66 -6.15
C ARG A 542 -9.49 5.35 -5.98
N MET A 543 -8.91 4.24 -6.42
CA MET A 543 -9.45 2.89 -6.22
C MET A 543 -9.40 2.47 -4.75
N GLU A 544 -8.40 2.91 -3.98
CA GLU A 544 -8.40 2.72 -2.52
C GLU A 544 -9.47 3.60 -1.85
N GLN A 545 -9.58 4.84 -2.29
CA GLN A 545 -10.69 5.72 -1.87
C GLN A 545 -12.04 5.24 -2.43
N GLU A 546 -12.07 4.75 -3.69
CA GLU A 546 -13.27 4.17 -4.30
C GLU A 546 -13.62 2.81 -3.67
N LYS A 547 -12.65 2.02 -3.23
CA LYS A 547 -12.91 0.81 -2.42
C LYS A 547 -13.49 1.17 -1.06
N MET A 548 -12.99 2.24 -0.45
CA MET A 548 -13.59 2.81 0.77
C MET A 548 -14.97 3.43 0.48
N LEU A 549 -15.10 4.10 -0.66
CA LEU A 549 -16.39 4.66 -1.12
C LEU A 549 -17.30 3.56 -1.67
N LYS A 550 -16.77 2.58 -2.42
CA LYS A 550 -17.53 1.40 -2.89
C LYS A 550 -17.99 0.52 -1.74
N HIS A 551 -17.25 0.46 -0.65
CA HIS A 551 -17.76 -0.20 0.55
C HIS A 551 -18.95 0.60 1.14
N LYS A 552 -18.89 1.94 1.08
CA LYS A 552 -20.04 2.80 1.41
C LYS A 552 -21.13 2.79 0.33
N LEU A 553 -20.74 2.77 -0.95
CA LEU A 553 -21.66 2.77 -2.10
C LEU A 553 -22.16 1.36 -2.42
N LYS A 554 -21.39 0.29 -2.13
CA LYS A 554 -21.84 -1.09 -2.35
C LYS A 554 -23.08 -1.41 -1.51
N ILE A 555 -23.18 -0.79 -0.34
CA ILE A 555 -24.41 -0.86 0.47
C ILE A 555 -25.56 -0.05 -0.18
N GLN A 556 -25.23 1.02 -0.90
CA GLN A 556 -26.23 1.80 -1.66
C GLN A 556 -26.45 1.26 -3.08
N GLU A 557 -25.45 0.63 -3.69
CA GLU A 557 -25.47 0.09 -5.05
C GLU A 557 -26.07 -1.31 -5.12
N GLU A 558 -25.91 -2.13 -4.09
CA GLU A 558 -26.64 -3.42 -3.99
C GLU A 558 -28.16 -3.20 -3.94
N LEU A 559 -28.62 -2.03 -3.47
CA LEU A 559 -30.01 -1.63 -3.53
C LEU A 559 -30.45 -1.06 -4.89
N LEU A 560 -29.51 -0.57 -5.72
CA LEU A 560 -29.78 0.03 -7.03
C LEU A 560 -29.43 -0.86 -8.23
N ASN A 561 -28.47 -1.81 -8.06
CA ASN A 561 -27.88 -2.54 -9.20
C ASN A 561 -28.59 -3.82 -9.63
N GLU A 562 -29.46 -4.42 -8.80
CA GLU A 562 -30.25 -5.57 -9.26
C GLU A 562 -31.25 -5.23 -10.38
N GLY A 563 -31.61 -3.97 -10.49
CA GLY A 563 -32.55 -3.51 -11.54
C GLY A 563 -31.88 -3.04 -12.83
N PHE A 564 -30.69 -2.45 -12.75
CA PHE A 564 -30.11 -1.70 -13.86
C PHE A 564 -29.21 -2.51 -14.77
N LEU A 565 -28.31 -3.35 -14.18
CA LEU A 565 -27.38 -4.18 -14.97
C LEU A 565 -28.12 -5.25 -15.76
N LYS A 566 -29.14 -5.87 -15.16
CA LYS A 566 -30.01 -6.83 -15.85
C LYS A 566 -30.77 -6.18 -17.02
N LYS A 567 -31.13 -4.91 -16.90
CA LYS A 567 -31.85 -4.18 -17.96
C LYS A 567 -30.93 -3.76 -19.11
N SER A 568 -29.68 -3.33 -18.79
CA SER A 568 -28.69 -2.93 -19.79
C SER A 568 -28.18 -4.12 -20.61
N VAL A 569 -27.86 -5.23 -19.95
CA VAL A 569 -27.43 -6.46 -20.66
C VAL A 569 -28.56 -7.03 -21.51
N LYS A 570 -29.81 -6.96 -21.03
CA LYS A 570 -30.96 -7.40 -21.79
C LYS A 570 -31.20 -6.54 -23.02
N LEU A 571 -31.04 -5.23 -22.89
CA LEU A 571 -31.18 -4.27 -23.99
C LEU A 571 -30.04 -4.44 -25.02
N HIS A 572 -28.80 -4.71 -24.59
CA HIS A 572 -27.67 -4.99 -25.48
C HIS A 572 -27.86 -6.30 -26.26
N ALA A 573 -28.33 -7.35 -25.60
CA ALA A 573 -28.67 -8.62 -26.25
C ALA A 573 -29.77 -8.46 -27.28
N GLU A 574 -30.76 -7.66 -26.96
CA GLU A 574 -31.91 -7.39 -27.84
C GLU A 574 -31.48 -6.55 -29.08
N ILE A 575 -30.58 -5.57 -28.88
CA ILE A 575 -29.98 -4.81 -29.99
C ILE A 575 -29.12 -5.71 -30.90
N GLN A 576 -28.38 -6.66 -30.34
CA GLN A 576 -27.57 -7.60 -31.14
C GLN A 576 -28.46 -8.59 -31.90
N LEU A 577 -29.60 -8.98 -31.32
CA LEU A 577 -30.58 -9.86 -31.98
C LEU A 577 -31.23 -9.16 -33.17
N LEU A 578 -31.68 -7.91 -32.94
CA LEU A 578 -32.29 -7.08 -34.00
C LEU A 578 -31.29 -6.75 -35.14
N LYS A 579 -30.01 -6.55 -34.81
CA LYS A 579 -28.93 -6.42 -35.85
C LYS A 579 -28.78 -7.66 -36.70
N LYS A 580 -28.89 -8.86 -36.10
CA LYS A 580 -28.85 -10.13 -36.84
C LYS A 580 -30.07 -10.34 -37.72
N GLU A 581 -31.26 -9.96 -37.19
CA GLU A 581 -32.49 -10.05 -37.97
C GLU A 581 -32.50 -9.06 -39.15
N ILE A 582 -32.00 -7.83 -38.96
CA ILE A 582 -31.83 -6.85 -40.05
C ILE A 582 -30.84 -7.35 -41.11
N ALA A 583 -29.74 -8.00 -40.68
CA ALA A 583 -28.74 -8.55 -41.59
C ALA A 583 -29.31 -9.74 -42.40
N ALA A 584 -30.04 -10.65 -41.72
CA ALA A 584 -30.66 -11.80 -42.38
C ALA A 584 -31.69 -11.36 -43.42
N ASN A 585 -32.57 -10.37 -43.08
CA ASN A 585 -33.52 -9.83 -44.02
C ASN A 585 -32.91 -9.02 -45.19
N LYS A 586 -31.64 -8.55 -45.02
CA LYS A 586 -30.92 -7.96 -46.14
C LYS A 586 -30.27 -8.98 -47.07
N GLU A 587 -29.79 -10.11 -46.50
CA GLU A 587 -29.19 -11.18 -47.30
C GLU A 587 -30.25 -11.91 -48.18
N ASP A 588 -31.45 -12.09 -47.62
CA ASP A 588 -32.54 -12.68 -48.43
C ASP A 588 -33.00 -11.81 -49.61
N LYS A 589 -32.78 -10.48 -49.54
CA LYS A 589 -33.05 -9.60 -50.68
C LYS A 589 -31.95 -9.57 -51.74
N CYS A 590 -30.72 -9.99 -51.39
CA CYS A 590 -29.61 -9.98 -52.34
C CYS A 590 -29.43 -11.33 -53.09
N SER A 591 -30.15 -12.36 -52.71
CA SER A 591 -29.98 -13.68 -53.36
C SER A 591 -30.94 -13.98 -54.50
N LEU A 592 -31.74 -13.01 -54.93
CA LEU A 592 -32.57 -13.12 -56.14
C LEU A 592 -32.01 -12.26 -57.26
N GLY A 593 -30.90 -12.67 -57.77
CA GLY A 593 -30.40 -12.22 -59.08
C GLY A 593 -30.84 -13.15 -60.21
N PRO A 594 -30.71 -12.77 -61.44
CA PRO A 594 -31.68 -12.72 -62.52
C PRO A 594 -31.81 -14.02 -63.28
N TRP A 595 -32.85 -14.73 -63.15
CA TRP A 595 -33.34 -15.69 -64.16
C TRP A 595 -34.84 -15.79 -64.04
N ILE A 596 -35.51 -15.15 -64.92
CA ILE A 596 -36.74 -15.52 -65.64
C ILE A 596 -37.43 -14.25 -66.14
N PHE A 597 -37.04 -13.86 -67.33
CA PHE A 597 -37.98 -13.26 -68.27
C PHE A 597 -38.80 -14.41 -68.84
N ASP A 598 -40.08 -14.16 -68.91
CA ASP A 598 -41.18 -15.00 -69.43
C ASP A 598 -41.83 -15.98 -68.45
N VAL A 599 -42.72 -15.45 -67.68
CA VAL A 599 -44.13 -15.86 -67.64
C VAL A 599 -44.94 -14.69 -67.02
N ILE A 600 -45.69 -14.12 -67.89
CA ILE A 600 -46.48 -12.92 -67.68
C ILE A 600 -47.80 -13.26 -66.95
N ASP A 601 -48.18 -12.30 -66.11
CA ASP A 601 -49.58 -12.06 -65.70
C ASP A 601 -50.29 -13.16 -64.89
N VAL A 602 -49.91 -13.27 -63.61
CA VAL A 602 -50.88 -13.48 -62.49
C VAL A 602 -50.18 -13.41 -61.09
N CYS A 603 -48.85 -13.30 -61.05
CA CYS A 603 -48.12 -13.28 -59.73
C CYS A 603 -47.67 -11.89 -59.26
N GLY A 604 -47.88 -10.84 -60.05
CA GLY A 604 -47.33 -9.50 -59.77
C GLY A 604 -47.92 -8.80 -58.50
N THR A 605 -49.02 -9.26 -58.02
CA THR A 605 -49.70 -8.65 -56.86
C THR A 605 -49.28 -9.33 -55.53
N ALA A 606 -48.82 -10.60 -55.58
CA ALA A 606 -48.46 -11.33 -54.37
C ALA A 606 -46.95 -11.10 -54.02
N GLU A 607 -46.14 -10.84 -55.03
CA GLU A 607 -44.69 -10.59 -54.86
C GLU A 607 -44.44 -9.15 -54.40
N GLN A 608 -45.13 -8.19 -54.99
CA GLN A 608 -45.13 -6.80 -54.51
C GLN A 608 -45.64 -6.68 -53.08
N ALA A 609 -46.70 -7.39 -52.73
CA ALA A 609 -47.21 -7.42 -51.37
C ALA A 609 -46.25 -8.09 -50.37
N LYS A 610 -45.45 -9.08 -50.80
CA LYS A 610 -44.39 -9.66 -50.00
C LYS A 610 -43.17 -8.76 -49.86
N GLU A 611 -42.82 -8.07 -50.93
CA GLU A 611 -41.72 -7.12 -50.94
C GLU A 611 -42.04 -5.89 -50.11
N GLU A 612 -43.25 -5.33 -50.25
CA GLU A 612 -43.73 -4.23 -49.37
C GLU A 612 -43.89 -4.68 -47.91
N ALA A 613 -44.29 -5.94 -47.67
CA ALA A 613 -44.35 -6.50 -46.31
C ALA A 613 -42.96 -6.68 -45.71
N ALA A 614 -41.99 -7.18 -46.50
CA ALA A 614 -40.59 -7.34 -46.07
C ALA A 614 -39.91 -5.98 -45.89
N GLU A 615 -40.17 -5.01 -46.77
CA GLU A 615 -39.68 -3.63 -46.57
C GLU A 615 -40.26 -2.98 -45.33
N LYS A 616 -41.54 -3.15 -45.09
CA LYS A 616 -42.17 -2.65 -43.85
C LYS A 616 -41.64 -3.34 -42.60
N GLU A 617 -41.31 -4.62 -42.69
CA GLU A 617 -40.72 -5.38 -41.56
C GLU A 617 -39.28 -4.93 -41.30
N VAL A 618 -38.46 -4.72 -42.35
CA VAL A 618 -37.11 -4.15 -42.27
C VAL A 618 -37.15 -2.71 -41.74
N GLU A 619 -38.12 -1.92 -42.18
CA GLU A 619 -38.32 -0.55 -41.72
C GLU A 619 -38.76 -0.51 -40.25
N LEU A 620 -39.63 -1.42 -39.84
CA LEU A 620 -40.09 -1.57 -38.47
C LEU A 620 -38.95 -2.07 -37.54
N LEU A 621 -38.15 -3.03 -38.04
CA LEU A 621 -36.94 -3.52 -37.31
C LEU A 621 -35.89 -2.42 -37.23
N SER A 622 -35.69 -1.66 -38.30
CA SER A 622 -34.79 -0.51 -38.33
C SER A 622 -35.24 0.58 -37.36
N GLN A 623 -36.54 0.83 -37.30
CA GLN A 623 -37.12 1.80 -36.37
C GLN A 623 -36.99 1.34 -34.92
N LYS A 624 -37.29 0.07 -34.63
CA LYS A 624 -37.06 -0.52 -33.30
C LYS A 624 -35.59 -0.51 -32.90
N TYR A 625 -34.67 -0.78 -33.85
CA TYR A 625 -33.24 -0.68 -33.61
C TYR A 625 -32.84 0.76 -33.28
N LYS A 626 -33.33 1.74 -34.03
CA LYS A 626 -33.04 3.16 -33.76
C LYS A 626 -33.59 3.60 -32.39
N GLU A 627 -34.79 3.15 -32.03
CA GLU A 627 -35.37 3.45 -30.72
C GLU A 627 -34.60 2.83 -29.57
N GLN A 628 -34.15 1.60 -29.76
CA GLN A 628 -33.30 0.93 -28.74
C GLN A 628 -31.91 1.58 -28.64
N GLN A 629 -31.35 1.96 -29.78
CA GLN A 629 -30.06 2.67 -29.81
C GLN A 629 -30.17 4.05 -29.13
N GLN A 630 -31.29 4.79 -29.39
CA GLN A 630 -31.54 6.06 -28.70
C GLN A 630 -31.75 5.89 -27.20
N LYS A 631 -32.41 4.80 -26.78
CA LYS A 631 -32.58 4.47 -25.37
C LYS A 631 -31.21 4.14 -24.71
N LEU A 632 -30.38 3.40 -25.42
CA LEU A 632 -29.02 3.07 -24.95
C LEU A 632 -28.15 4.31 -24.85
N GLU A 633 -28.16 5.16 -25.88
CA GLU A 633 -27.45 6.44 -25.90
C GLU A 633 -27.93 7.42 -24.82
N ALA A 634 -29.24 7.40 -24.52
CA ALA A 634 -29.82 8.19 -23.43
C ALA A 634 -29.35 7.65 -22.07
N GLN A 635 -29.26 6.32 -21.93
CA GLN A 635 -28.76 5.67 -20.72
C GLN A 635 -27.27 5.91 -20.57
N GLU A 636 -26.49 5.82 -21.67
CA GLU A 636 -25.04 6.14 -21.64
C GLU A 636 -24.80 7.62 -21.30
N ARG A 637 -25.63 8.54 -21.81
CA ARG A 637 -25.56 9.97 -21.43
C ARG A 637 -25.84 10.17 -19.95
N SER A 638 -26.91 9.57 -19.44
CA SER A 638 -27.23 9.62 -18.01
C SER A 638 -26.13 9.01 -17.15
N PHE A 639 -25.52 7.92 -17.60
CA PHE A 639 -24.39 7.30 -16.92
C PHE A 639 -23.15 8.19 -16.94
N LYS A 640 -22.85 8.81 -18.11
CA LYS A 640 -21.75 9.78 -18.26
C LYS A 640 -21.95 11.02 -17.39
N GLU A 641 -23.18 11.51 -17.30
CA GLU A 641 -23.53 12.64 -16.43
C GLU A 641 -23.39 12.29 -14.94
N ASN A 642 -23.83 11.10 -14.55
CA ASN A 642 -23.65 10.61 -13.18
C ASN A 642 -22.16 10.40 -12.83
N ILE A 643 -21.37 9.87 -13.78
CA ILE A 643 -19.90 9.74 -13.63
C ILE A 643 -19.26 11.13 -13.57
N ALA A 644 -19.71 12.09 -14.36
CA ALA A 644 -19.21 13.46 -14.32
C ALA A 644 -19.52 14.12 -12.97
N GLN A 645 -20.75 13.98 -12.47
CA GLN A 645 -21.12 14.49 -11.14
C GLN A 645 -20.33 13.84 -9.99
N LEU A 646 -20.06 12.54 -10.11
CA LEU A 646 -19.22 11.81 -9.14
C LEU A 646 -17.76 12.23 -9.24
N ARG A 647 -17.25 12.51 -10.45
CA ARG A 647 -15.91 13.08 -10.65
C ARG A 647 -15.78 14.47 -10.04
N ASP A 648 -16.75 15.34 -10.30
CA ASP A 648 -16.78 16.69 -9.74
C ASP A 648 -16.90 16.69 -8.22
N LYS A 649 -17.60 15.69 -7.65
CA LYS A 649 -17.68 15.51 -6.21
C LYS A 649 -16.34 15.02 -5.64
N LEU A 650 -15.72 14.03 -6.29
CA LEU A 650 -14.40 13.51 -5.95
C LEU A 650 -13.31 14.58 -6.07
N GLU A 651 -13.40 15.45 -7.07
CA GLU A 651 -12.44 16.56 -7.25
C GLU A 651 -12.61 17.62 -6.16
N ARG A 652 -13.83 17.92 -5.76
CA ARG A 652 -14.14 18.79 -4.60
C ARG A 652 -13.64 18.19 -3.28
N ASP A 653 -13.89 16.90 -3.06
CA ASP A 653 -13.42 16.20 -1.86
C ASP A 653 -11.88 16.13 -1.83
N ARG A 654 -11.25 15.95 -2.99
CA ARG A 654 -9.79 15.99 -3.16
C ARG A 654 -9.21 17.38 -2.91
N GLU A 655 -9.83 18.44 -3.45
CA GLU A 655 -9.40 19.81 -3.16
C GLU A 655 -9.56 20.16 -1.68
N ASN A 656 -10.61 19.66 -1.04
CA ASN A 656 -10.79 19.83 0.40
C ASN A 656 -9.73 19.09 1.20
N LEU A 657 -9.40 17.85 0.80
CA LEU A 657 -8.31 17.08 1.41
C LEU A 657 -6.94 17.74 1.20
N GLN A 658 -6.69 18.30 0.01
CA GLN A 658 -5.48 19.07 -0.26
C GLN A 658 -5.40 20.33 0.60
N ARG A 659 -6.52 21.03 0.76
CA ARG A 659 -6.59 22.21 1.66
C ARG A 659 -6.40 21.82 3.13
N GLU A 660 -6.90 20.67 3.56
CA GLU A 660 -6.64 20.14 4.90
C GLU A 660 -5.19 19.68 5.07
N GLN A 661 -4.61 19.02 4.07
CA GLN A 661 -3.18 18.68 4.07
C GLN A 661 -2.28 19.91 4.08
N GLU A 662 -2.62 20.95 3.30
CA GLU A 662 -1.91 22.24 3.38
C GLU A 662 -2.06 22.93 4.74
N LYS A 663 -3.25 22.88 5.34
CA LYS A 663 -3.47 23.38 6.71
C LYS A 663 -2.66 22.58 7.72
N MET A 664 -2.64 21.24 7.59
CA MET A 664 -1.82 20.38 8.44
C MET A 664 -0.32 20.60 8.23
N LEU A 665 0.12 20.80 6.98
CA LEU A 665 1.52 21.13 6.68
C LEU A 665 1.91 22.50 7.24
N LYS A 666 1.03 23.49 7.09
CA LYS A 666 1.21 24.84 7.70
C LYS A 666 1.19 24.78 9.23
N HIS A 667 0.39 23.90 9.81
CA HIS A 667 0.39 23.64 11.25
C HIS A 667 1.66 22.91 11.71
N LYS A 668 2.10 21.88 10.98
CA LYS A 668 3.39 21.20 11.23
C LYS A 668 4.59 22.13 11.06
N LEU A 669 4.58 23.00 10.06
CA LEU A 669 5.62 24.02 9.89
C LEU A 669 5.60 25.08 11.01
N LYS A 670 4.44 25.41 11.57
CA LYS A 670 4.34 26.28 12.76
C LYS A 670 4.79 25.59 14.06
N VAL A 671 4.65 24.26 14.14
CA VAL A 671 5.02 23.46 15.33
C VAL A 671 6.49 23.02 15.26
N SER A 672 7.11 22.94 14.07
CA SER A 672 8.51 22.53 13.89
C SER A 672 9.52 23.67 13.88
N LEU A 673 9.10 24.91 14.07
CA LEU A 673 10.03 25.99 14.37
C LEU A 673 10.38 25.95 15.87
N PRO A 674 11.65 25.75 16.25
CA PRO A 674 12.04 25.73 17.64
C PRO A 674 11.72 27.11 18.26
N ARG A 675 11.05 27.07 19.40
CA ARG A 675 11.00 28.23 20.34
C ARG A 675 12.39 28.49 20.90
N ALA A 676 13.23 29.10 20.11
CA ALA A 676 14.48 29.69 20.57
C ALA A 676 14.65 30.98 19.80
N TRP A 677 14.16 32.04 20.41
CA TRP A 677 14.64 33.43 20.32
C TRP A 677 13.52 34.35 20.80
N ALA A 678 13.20 34.19 22.07
CA ALA A 678 12.62 35.31 22.82
C ALA A 678 13.81 36.09 23.41
N VAL A 679 14.19 37.17 22.75
CA VAL A 679 15.09 38.19 23.32
C VAL A 679 14.23 39.14 24.09
N PRO A 680 14.57 39.46 25.37
CA PRO A 680 13.83 40.45 26.13
C PRO A 680 14.04 41.86 25.56
N SER A 681 12.95 42.60 25.47
CA SER A 681 12.93 44.04 25.16
C SER A 681 13.79 44.83 26.13
N GLY A 682 14.84 45.46 25.62
CA GLY A 682 15.62 46.42 26.40
C GLY A 682 16.72 47.08 25.57
N GLN A 683 16.49 48.35 25.28
CA GLN A 683 17.46 49.37 24.87
C GLN A 683 17.92 49.43 23.41
N CYS A 684 17.23 50.21 22.61
CA CYS A 684 17.74 50.87 21.41
C CYS A 684 18.80 51.95 21.79
N ARG A 685 20.03 51.79 21.27
CA ARG A 685 20.90 52.95 20.95
C ARG A 685 21.38 52.79 19.52
N GLY A 686 21.21 53.85 18.75
CA GLY A 686 21.42 53.93 17.32
C GLY A 686 22.85 53.78 16.87
N PHE A 687 23.01 53.27 15.67
CA PHE A 687 24.15 53.55 14.80
C PHE A 687 23.66 53.68 13.36
N SER A 688 23.91 54.82 12.80
CA SER A 688 23.73 55.16 11.40
C SER A 688 24.84 54.52 10.57
N GLY A 689 24.46 53.78 9.50
CA GLY A 689 25.40 53.24 8.53
C GLY A 689 24.70 53.01 7.21
N ARG A 690 25.06 53.77 6.19
CA ARG A 690 24.59 53.69 4.79
C ARG A 690 24.95 52.34 4.18
N GLY A 691 24.00 51.66 3.53
CA GLY A 691 24.26 50.51 2.70
C GLY A 691 23.03 50.17 1.88
N GLY A 692 23.19 50.18 0.55
CA GLY A 692 22.11 50.01 -0.43
C GLY A 692 21.43 48.65 -0.44
N PRO A 693 20.41 48.44 -1.28
CA PRO A 693 19.48 47.34 -1.17
C PRO A 693 20.13 45.99 -1.49
N LYS A 694 19.97 45.03 -0.58
CA LYS A 694 20.38 43.64 -0.80
C LYS A 694 19.23 42.85 -1.44
N LEU A 695 19.46 42.37 -2.66
CA LEU A 695 18.62 41.43 -3.36
C LEU A 695 18.68 40.06 -2.64
N ILE A 696 17.55 39.54 -2.25
CA ILE A 696 17.43 38.16 -1.73
C ILE A 696 16.99 37.28 -2.88
N LYS A 697 17.83 36.29 -3.22
CA LYS A 697 17.50 35.26 -4.19
C LYS A 697 16.94 34.05 -3.43
N ILE A 698 15.72 33.65 -3.76
CA ILE A 698 15.08 32.43 -3.26
C ILE A 698 14.95 31.45 -4.42
N MET A 699 15.53 30.28 -4.26
CA MET A 699 15.44 29.18 -5.22
C MET A 699 14.24 28.29 -4.86
N ASN A 700 13.34 28.07 -5.79
CA ASN A 700 12.25 27.08 -5.68
C ASN A 700 12.72 25.71 -6.23
N PRO A 701 12.15 24.60 -5.80
CA PRO A 701 12.55 23.25 -6.22
C PRO A 701 12.37 22.92 -7.71
N GLY A 702 11.92 23.87 -8.52
CA GLY A 702 11.77 23.75 -9.97
C GLY A 702 12.76 24.54 -10.83
N GLY A 703 13.84 25.09 -10.25
CA GLY A 703 14.94 25.70 -11.01
C GLY A 703 14.64 27.07 -11.67
N ILE A 704 13.55 27.74 -11.37
CA ILE A 704 13.22 29.06 -11.93
C ILE A 704 13.56 30.14 -10.90
N ILE A 705 14.48 31.03 -11.25
CA ILE A 705 14.87 32.18 -10.43
C ILE A 705 13.90 33.33 -10.73
N LYS A 706 13.11 33.75 -9.74
CA LYS A 706 12.35 35.01 -9.79
C LYS A 706 12.95 36.01 -8.79
N THR A 707 13.29 37.17 -9.29
CA THR A 707 13.74 38.33 -8.52
C THR A 707 12.52 39.19 -8.16
N TYR A 708 12.37 39.52 -6.89
CA TYR A 708 11.36 40.47 -6.41
C TYR A 708 12.05 41.69 -5.84
N ASP A 709 11.61 42.87 -6.26
CA ASP A 709 11.99 44.15 -5.66
C ASP A 709 11.16 44.40 -4.40
N SER A 710 11.83 44.71 -3.31
CA SER A 710 11.20 45.05 -2.06
C SER A 710 10.90 46.54 -2.02
N PHE A 711 9.82 46.95 -2.64
CA PHE A 711 9.20 48.28 -2.34
C PHE A 711 7.69 48.20 -2.62
N ASN A 712 6.93 48.25 -1.59
CA ASN A 712 5.64 48.88 -1.32
C ASN A 712 4.76 48.06 -0.41
N ALA A 713 4.85 48.38 0.85
CA ALA A 713 3.80 48.10 1.82
C ALA A 713 3.26 49.47 2.28
N SER A 714 2.16 49.87 1.71
CA SER A 714 1.19 50.84 2.31
C SER A 714 -0.04 50.82 1.38
N ASP A 715 -1.11 50.18 1.73
CA ASP A 715 -2.36 50.74 2.23
C ASP A 715 -3.45 49.67 2.36
N PRO A 716 -4.26 49.69 3.39
CA PRO A 716 -5.35 48.74 3.57
C PRO A 716 -6.67 49.40 3.18
N SER A 717 -7.41 48.82 2.26
CA SER A 717 -8.88 48.92 2.23
C SER A 717 -9.44 48.28 0.93
N GLY A 718 -10.45 47.44 1.07
CA GLY A 718 -11.34 47.14 -0.04
C GLY A 718 -11.65 45.68 -0.23
N SER A 719 -12.68 45.28 0.47
CA SER A 719 -13.72 44.32 0.13
C SER A 719 -13.71 43.75 -1.31
N CYS A 720 -13.59 42.45 -1.45
CA CYS A 720 -14.60 41.50 -1.94
C CYS A 720 -14.02 40.10 -1.86
#